data_cdc1fa7ac5cfab4982b29e155690edc5
#
_entry.id   cdc1fa7ac5cfab4982b29e155690edc5
#
_cell.length_a   1.000
_cell.length_b   1.000
_cell.length_c   1.000
_cell.angle_alpha   90.00
_cell.angle_beta   90.00
_cell.angle_gamma   90.00
#
_symmetry.space_group_name_H-M   'P 1'
#
loop_
_entity.id
_entity.type
_entity.pdbx_description
1 polymer ?
#
loop_
_entity_poly.entity_id
_entity_poly.type
_entity_poly.pdbx_seq_one_letter_code
_entity_poly.pdbx_strand_id
1 'polypeptide(L)'
;MKSDFKQMEDEMELLATNMESITVFSEQISSTLQDTRQKITKLSGVHSLLKKLQFLFRLPSQLKSKIEEGNYSQAVRDYTRAQRVLEAYGDTPSFQGIQKDCHDILEELREKLRAQFNSREASARELTESVELLLRLGEPSEVLRSKFLSHATLRLHDQLTLLHQRLEIGDQDIIEFVDMGSSGFLSDICLVVASYNDIFLPKSKADVENNSESKNAAAISQLGAFVREHMESYFSVVQKRVKLEQTDGDGVAIGPRGGALLVRALDRFHRRLQAIDTLFSLEKDLARSGMEVVLEAGHRQCSSHLEALKTYFREGLTQVRLGLVAPPSPVIVSEENSQQGSGLLGISLQDLLTSLISSIVGKTRAALQDLLAFLQADLSFGLKPGFRESFCIKGVREGLVVAFLEHIASVCSSLCAAQPKGGNPLPPPPLLLILSKLCLELAGSSVHVLMNEAEEFFSVDSKVSTESLTSETDICNKFKIVAQQLLNNYVRSQGLAISQMLRKSVETRDWLHSLEPRTVRAVMKRVVEDVANVEAQVGALYEEGQRTKRGSDSSRRTYSVGVGRLRPGARATAWSGAPSQLDSSLAPNLQRLFYKRVDAFSPAEFSKVSVLTGVIKISLETFLECVRLRTFGRYGLQQIQVDARYLELYICRFVEDERLVHFLLDEILRSAIHRCLDHVLMEPSVVDSICERG
;
A
#
# COMPACT_ATOMS: atom_id res chain seq x y z
N MET A 1 -94.42 64.30 -63.64
CA MET A 1 -93.28 64.86 -62.88
C MET A 1 -93.62 65.53 -61.53
N LYS A 2 -94.58 66.49 -61.38
CA LYS A 2 -94.94 67.03 -60.06
C LYS A 2 -95.72 66.08 -59.16
N SER A 3 -96.43 65.12 -59.69
CA SER A 3 -97.17 64.12 -58.97
C SER A 3 -96.24 63.01 -58.43
N ASP A 4 -95.25 62.65 -59.22
CA ASP A 4 -94.33 61.54 -58.92
C ASP A 4 -93.30 61.94 -57.80
N PHE A 5 -92.97 63.26 -57.77
CA PHE A 5 -92.11 63.81 -56.70
C PHE A 5 -92.82 63.85 -55.33
N LYS A 6 -94.15 64.13 -55.39
CA LYS A 6 -94.92 64.16 -54.13
C LYS A 6 -95.18 62.73 -53.63
N GLN A 7 -95.36 61.77 -54.51
CA GLN A 7 -95.49 60.38 -54.11
C GLN A 7 -94.19 59.82 -53.57
N MET A 8 -93.03 60.21 -54.10
CA MET A 8 -91.73 59.85 -53.59
C MET A 8 -91.42 60.50 -52.21
N GLU A 9 -91.89 61.74 -52.00
CA GLU A 9 -91.74 62.47 -50.72
C GLU A 9 -92.60 61.76 -49.66
N ASP A 10 -93.89 61.41 -50.00
CA ASP A 10 -94.76 60.64 -49.07
C ASP A 10 -94.25 59.22 -48.78
N GLU A 11 -93.66 58.55 -49.76
CA GLU A 11 -92.98 57.25 -49.54
C GLU A 11 -91.69 57.33 -48.73
N MET A 12 -90.95 58.45 -48.91
CA MET A 12 -89.74 58.71 -48.07
C MET A 12 -90.12 59.10 -46.62
N GLU A 13 -91.19 59.84 -46.41
CA GLU A 13 -91.71 60.14 -45.08
C GLU A 13 -92.27 58.94 -44.38
N LEU A 14 -92.98 58.04 -45.17
CA LEU A 14 -93.40 56.74 -44.65
C LEU A 14 -92.23 55.76 -44.32
N LEU A 15 -91.15 55.81 -45.12
CA LEU A 15 -89.94 55.04 -44.88
C LEU A 15 -89.21 55.62 -43.63
N ALA A 16 -89.14 56.93 -43.46
CA ALA A 16 -88.50 57.54 -42.25
C ALA A 16 -89.28 57.19 -40.98
N THR A 17 -90.66 57.26 -41.02
CA THR A 17 -91.51 56.88 -39.87
C THR A 17 -91.40 55.35 -39.55
N ASN A 18 -91.31 54.55 -40.59
CA ASN A 18 -91.06 53.06 -40.40
C ASN A 18 -89.67 52.78 -39.83
N MET A 19 -88.64 53.46 -40.30
CA MET A 19 -87.29 53.37 -39.76
C MET A 19 -87.22 53.83 -38.28
N GLU A 20 -87.91 54.93 -37.95
CA GLU A 20 -87.99 55.41 -36.54
C GLU A 20 -88.73 54.42 -35.66
N SER A 21 -89.83 53.80 -36.18
CA SER A 21 -90.54 52.74 -35.49
C SER A 21 -89.68 51.48 -35.26
N ILE A 22 -88.95 51.05 -36.32
CA ILE A 22 -87.99 49.96 -36.21
C ILE A 22 -86.90 50.25 -35.19
N THR A 23 -86.38 51.49 -35.14
CA THR A 23 -85.37 51.89 -34.17
C THR A 23 -85.90 51.79 -32.76
N VAL A 24 -87.16 52.34 -32.52
CA VAL A 24 -87.83 52.27 -31.23
C VAL A 24 -88.10 50.82 -30.80
N PHE A 25 -88.60 49.99 -31.76
CA PHE A 25 -88.80 48.56 -31.47
C PHE A 25 -87.45 47.83 -31.18
N SER A 26 -86.38 48.14 -31.93
CA SER A 26 -85.08 47.59 -31.73
C SER A 26 -84.49 48.00 -30.34
N GLU A 27 -84.67 49.24 -29.97
CA GLU A 27 -84.25 49.66 -28.60
C GLU A 27 -85.09 49.02 -27.48
N GLN A 28 -86.44 48.92 -27.68
CA GLN A 28 -87.29 48.15 -26.76
C GLN A 28 -86.92 46.62 -26.65
N ILE A 29 -86.66 45.99 -27.78
CA ILE A 29 -86.16 44.58 -27.81
C ILE A 29 -84.82 44.52 -27.16
N SER A 30 -83.88 45.40 -27.45
CA SER A 30 -82.59 45.49 -26.84
C SER A 30 -82.59 45.66 -25.33
N SER A 31 -83.46 46.59 -24.83
CA SER A 31 -83.62 46.85 -23.42
C SER A 31 -84.28 45.62 -22.68
N THR A 32 -85.32 45.02 -23.26
CA THR A 32 -85.93 43.81 -22.69
C THR A 32 -85.01 42.60 -22.72
N LEU A 33 -84.20 42.44 -23.79
CA LEU A 33 -83.16 41.43 -23.84
C LEU A 33 -82.07 41.66 -22.81
N GLN A 34 -81.68 42.93 -22.57
CA GLN A 34 -80.71 43.28 -21.57
C GLN A 34 -81.22 43.03 -20.13
N ASP A 35 -82.49 43.35 -19.88
CA ASP A 35 -83.15 43.03 -18.59
C ASP A 35 -83.26 41.53 -18.34
N THR A 36 -83.67 40.79 -19.37
CA THR A 36 -83.76 39.30 -19.27
C THR A 36 -82.36 38.68 -19.12
N ARG A 37 -81.34 39.19 -19.80
CA ARG A 37 -79.98 38.76 -19.63
C ARG A 37 -79.44 39.05 -18.25
N GLN A 38 -79.75 40.26 -17.68
CA GLN A 38 -79.40 40.56 -16.29
C GLN A 38 -80.12 39.64 -15.27
N LYS A 39 -81.41 39.32 -15.51
CA LYS A 39 -82.14 38.39 -14.66
C LYS A 39 -81.56 36.96 -14.75
N ILE A 40 -81.24 36.49 -15.96
CA ILE A 40 -80.58 35.17 -16.17
C ILE A 40 -79.21 35.15 -15.47
N THR A 41 -78.42 36.25 -15.60
CA THR A 41 -77.11 36.32 -14.93
C THR A 41 -77.23 36.32 -13.41
N LYS A 42 -78.23 37.05 -12.85
CA LYS A 42 -78.54 37.01 -11.42
C LYS A 42 -79.02 35.63 -10.96
N LEU A 43 -79.94 35.00 -11.71
CA LEU A 43 -80.43 33.63 -11.40
C LEU A 43 -79.37 32.60 -11.50
N SER A 44 -78.47 32.69 -12.52
CA SER A 44 -77.33 31.81 -12.68
C SER A 44 -76.34 31.97 -11.52
N GLY A 45 -76.11 33.23 -11.07
CA GLY A 45 -75.32 33.53 -9.91
C GLY A 45 -75.92 32.93 -8.60
N VAL A 46 -77.22 33.12 -8.38
CA VAL A 46 -77.95 32.51 -7.27
C VAL A 46 -77.91 30.96 -7.30
N HIS A 47 -78.13 30.37 -8.50
CA HIS A 47 -78.04 28.93 -8.67
C HIS A 47 -76.63 28.38 -8.39
N SER A 48 -75.61 29.09 -8.83
CA SER A 48 -74.20 28.77 -8.52
C SER A 48 -73.92 28.82 -7.00
N LEU A 49 -74.44 29.87 -6.33
CA LEU A 49 -74.35 30.00 -4.84
C LEU A 49 -75.09 28.88 -4.13
N LEU A 50 -76.34 28.54 -4.57
CA LEU A 50 -77.11 27.45 -4.01
C LEU A 50 -76.37 26.07 -4.15
N LYS A 51 -75.77 25.82 -5.30
CA LYS A 51 -74.95 24.63 -5.48
C LYS A 51 -73.74 24.59 -4.53
N LYS A 52 -73.06 25.72 -4.33
CA LYS A 52 -71.94 25.85 -3.39
C LYS A 52 -72.42 25.63 -1.95
N LEU A 53 -73.55 26.20 -1.56
CA LEU A 53 -74.16 25.97 -0.23
C LEU A 53 -74.58 24.52 -0.03
N GLN A 54 -75.24 23.94 -1.00
CA GLN A 54 -75.64 22.50 -0.96
C GLN A 54 -74.41 21.57 -0.82
N PHE A 55 -73.31 21.92 -1.48
CA PHE A 55 -72.04 21.20 -1.33
C PHE A 55 -71.51 21.36 0.08
N LEU A 56 -71.51 22.54 0.68
CA LEU A 56 -71.04 22.79 2.04
C LEU A 56 -71.86 22.03 3.09
N PHE A 57 -73.22 22.01 2.97
CA PHE A 57 -74.10 21.27 3.90
C PHE A 57 -73.90 19.73 3.82
N ARG A 58 -73.53 19.21 2.65
CA ARG A 58 -73.25 17.76 2.50
C ARG A 58 -71.78 17.42 2.77
N LEU A 59 -70.92 18.40 2.97
CA LEU A 59 -69.46 18.18 3.07
C LEU A 59 -69.09 17.23 4.22
N PRO A 60 -69.59 17.38 5.49
CA PRO A 60 -69.21 16.49 6.58
C PRO A 60 -69.53 15.01 6.30
N SER A 61 -70.74 14.73 5.78
CA SER A 61 -71.13 13.36 5.45
C SER A 61 -70.38 12.77 4.28
N GLN A 62 -70.04 13.60 3.26
CA GLN A 62 -69.19 13.19 2.10
C GLN A 62 -67.74 12.93 2.53
N LEU A 63 -67.20 13.75 3.44
CA LEU A 63 -65.84 13.53 3.98
C LEU A 63 -65.78 12.21 4.73
N LYS A 64 -66.77 11.96 5.60
CA LYS A 64 -66.82 10.72 6.40
C LYS A 64 -66.92 9.47 5.48
N SER A 65 -67.83 9.46 4.51
CA SER A 65 -67.96 8.37 3.54
C SER A 65 -66.64 8.11 2.79
N LYS A 66 -65.99 9.15 2.29
CA LYS A 66 -64.72 9.03 1.55
C LYS A 66 -63.55 8.54 2.41
N ILE A 67 -63.52 8.92 3.70
CA ILE A 67 -62.56 8.43 4.65
C ILE A 67 -62.79 6.95 4.97
N GLU A 68 -64.04 6.51 5.09
CA GLU A 68 -64.41 5.10 5.27
C GLU A 68 -64.08 4.25 4.05
N GLU A 69 -64.22 4.81 2.83
CA GLU A 69 -63.86 4.18 1.53
C GLU A 69 -62.33 4.17 1.29
N GLY A 70 -61.53 4.81 2.14
CA GLY A 70 -60.05 4.93 1.94
C GLY A 70 -59.61 5.99 0.94
N ASN A 71 -60.56 6.77 0.35
CA ASN A 71 -60.28 7.80 -0.66
C ASN A 71 -59.78 9.13 -0.03
N TYR A 72 -58.70 9.10 0.74
CA TYR A 72 -58.20 10.26 1.51
C TYR A 72 -57.84 11.46 0.61
N SER A 73 -57.25 11.21 -0.55
CA SER A 73 -56.83 12.29 -1.47
C SER A 73 -58.02 13.11 -1.99
N GLN A 74 -59.17 12.47 -2.18
CA GLN A 74 -60.39 13.14 -2.64
C GLN A 74 -61.08 13.89 -1.48
N ALA A 75 -61.05 13.33 -0.29
CA ALA A 75 -61.58 14.00 0.88
C ALA A 75 -60.82 15.31 1.18
N VAL A 76 -59.50 15.29 1.14
CA VAL A 76 -58.66 16.49 1.34
C VAL A 76 -58.87 17.53 0.21
N ARG A 77 -59.02 17.10 -1.04
CA ARG A 77 -59.33 18.04 -2.16
C ARG A 77 -60.67 18.73 -1.97
N ASP A 78 -61.67 17.99 -1.57
CA ASP A 78 -62.98 18.57 -1.38
C ASP A 78 -63.00 19.56 -0.18
N TYR A 79 -62.31 19.22 0.91
CA TYR A 79 -62.11 20.13 2.02
C TYR A 79 -61.31 21.39 1.61
N THR A 80 -60.21 21.28 0.90
CA THR A 80 -59.41 22.42 0.43
C THR A 80 -60.21 23.41 -0.47
N ARG A 81 -61.15 22.83 -1.25
CA ARG A 81 -62.08 23.67 -2.06
C ARG A 81 -63.07 24.38 -1.17
N ALA A 82 -63.60 23.70 -0.13
CA ALA A 82 -64.56 24.27 0.81
C ALA A 82 -63.95 25.27 1.81
N GLN A 83 -62.70 25.06 2.19
CA GLN A 83 -61.98 25.85 3.20
C GLN A 83 -62.04 27.37 2.91
N ARG A 84 -61.75 27.79 1.68
CA ARG A 84 -61.81 29.21 1.29
C ARG A 84 -63.20 29.83 1.45
N VAL A 85 -64.24 28.98 1.23
CA VAL A 85 -65.65 29.44 1.37
C VAL A 85 -66.06 29.43 2.84
N LEU A 86 -65.66 28.43 3.62
CA LEU A 86 -65.89 28.35 5.03
C LEU A 86 -65.20 29.48 5.83
N GLU A 87 -63.96 29.86 5.43
CA GLU A 87 -63.22 30.95 6.01
C GLU A 87 -63.88 32.30 5.70
N ALA A 88 -64.44 32.49 4.49
CA ALA A 88 -65.09 33.71 4.09
C ALA A 88 -66.47 33.93 4.76
N TYR A 89 -67.16 32.87 5.16
CA TYR A 89 -68.53 32.90 5.75
C TYR A 89 -68.58 32.37 7.18
N GLY A 90 -67.41 32.21 7.84
CA GLY A 90 -67.27 31.55 9.16
C GLY A 90 -67.99 32.25 10.32
N ASP A 91 -68.36 33.54 10.18
CA ASP A 91 -69.02 34.32 11.24
C ASP A 91 -70.51 33.97 11.40
N THR A 92 -71.10 33.16 10.50
CA THR A 92 -72.52 32.80 10.58
C THR A 92 -72.71 31.51 11.41
N PRO A 93 -73.68 31.46 12.37
CA PRO A 93 -73.86 30.32 13.30
C PRO A 93 -74.08 28.98 12.60
N SER A 94 -74.72 28.94 11.44
CA SER A 94 -74.99 27.75 10.64
C SER A 94 -73.72 27.13 10.05
N PHE A 95 -72.71 27.93 9.72
CA PHE A 95 -71.45 27.48 9.17
C PHE A 95 -70.45 27.06 10.24
N GLN A 96 -70.52 27.63 11.43
CA GLN A 96 -69.67 27.24 12.58
C GLN A 96 -69.86 25.76 12.95
N GLY A 97 -71.12 25.28 12.93
CA GLY A 97 -71.39 23.84 13.18
C GLY A 97 -70.74 22.94 12.11
N ILE A 98 -70.90 23.29 10.82
CA ILE A 98 -70.29 22.53 9.71
C ILE A 98 -68.76 22.60 9.78
N GLN A 99 -68.20 23.73 10.14
CA GLN A 99 -66.76 23.93 10.31
C GLN A 99 -66.22 23.05 11.43
N LYS A 100 -66.93 22.98 12.58
CA LYS A 100 -66.54 22.12 13.68
C LYS A 100 -66.62 20.61 13.33
N ASP A 101 -67.75 20.19 12.71
CA ASP A 101 -67.90 18.79 12.27
C ASP A 101 -66.80 18.39 11.25
N CYS A 102 -66.48 19.27 10.29
CA CYS A 102 -65.39 19.03 9.37
C CYS A 102 -64.03 18.94 10.09
N HIS A 103 -63.82 19.83 11.08
CA HIS A 103 -62.54 19.82 11.83
C HIS A 103 -62.36 18.53 12.59
N ASP A 104 -63.40 18.04 13.27
CA ASP A 104 -63.37 16.77 14.06
C ASP A 104 -63.10 15.56 13.14
N ILE A 105 -63.76 15.51 11.96
CA ILE A 105 -63.54 14.46 10.94
C ILE A 105 -62.10 14.51 10.37
N LEU A 106 -61.58 15.71 10.15
CA LEU A 106 -60.20 15.88 9.65
C LEU A 106 -59.15 15.53 10.70
N GLU A 107 -59.42 15.78 11.96
CA GLU A 107 -58.50 15.37 13.02
C GLU A 107 -58.44 13.85 13.14
N GLU A 108 -59.54 13.14 12.98
CA GLU A 108 -59.56 11.68 12.86
C GLU A 108 -58.77 11.20 11.61
N LEU A 109 -58.89 11.89 10.48
CA LEU A 109 -58.08 11.61 9.28
C LEU A 109 -56.62 11.86 9.54
N ARG A 110 -56.21 12.98 10.17
CA ARG A 110 -54.83 13.26 10.56
C ARG A 110 -54.23 12.18 11.44
N GLU A 111 -55.01 11.71 12.44
CA GLU A 111 -54.57 10.60 13.31
C GLU A 111 -54.33 9.32 12.52
N LYS A 112 -55.24 8.96 11.59
CA LYS A 112 -55.10 7.79 10.73
C LYS A 112 -53.88 7.91 9.83
N LEU A 113 -53.64 9.06 9.22
CA LEU A 113 -52.42 9.33 8.37
C LEU A 113 -51.14 9.32 9.22
N ARG A 114 -51.16 9.87 10.46
CA ARG A 114 -50.03 9.77 11.40
C ARG A 114 -49.74 8.32 11.85
N ALA A 115 -50.78 7.50 12.04
CA ALA A 115 -50.62 6.10 12.38
C ALA A 115 -49.89 5.29 11.29
N GLN A 116 -49.98 5.68 9.99
CA GLN A 116 -49.25 5.06 8.91
C GLN A 116 -47.73 5.24 9.03
N PHE A 117 -47.22 6.33 9.64
CA PHE A 117 -45.82 6.48 9.95
C PHE A 117 -45.31 5.48 11.00
N ASN A 118 -46.18 4.94 11.82
CA ASN A 118 -45.78 3.95 12.83
C ASN A 118 -45.89 2.51 12.31
N SER A 119 -46.48 2.30 11.12
CA SER A 119 -46.62 0.98 10.51
C SER A 119 -45.32 0.63 9.76
N ARG A 120 -44.70 -0.50 10.10
CA ARG A 120 -43.52 -1.04 9.38
C ARG A 120 -43.83 -1.53 7.96
N GLU A 121 -45.10 -1.83 7.67
CA GLU A 121 -45.52 -2.40 6.39
C GLU A 121 -45.89 -1.35 5.33
N ALA A 122 -45.97 -0.08 5.71
CA ALA A 122 -46.32 1.01 4.79
C ALA A 122 -45.28 1.15 3.70
N SER A 123 -45.71 1.11 2.44
CA SER A 123 -44.82 1.33 1.29
C SER A 123 -44.36 2.80 1.23
N ALA A 124 -43.19 3.05 0.67
CA ALA A 124 -42.67 4.42 0.47
C ALA A 124 -43.67 5.32 -0.31
N ARG A 125 -44.45 4.75 -1.20
CA ARG A 125 -45.47 5.46 -1.97
C ARG A 125 -46.65 5.88 -1.08
N GLU A 126 -47.19 4.99 -0.24
CA GLU A 126 -48.25 5.30 0.68
C GLU A 126 -47.84 6.37 1.68
N LEU A 127 -46.61 6.31 2.19
CA LEU A 127 -46.04 7.37 3.03
C LEU A 127 -45.94 8.71 2.31
N THR A 128 -45.50 8.71 1.05
CA THR A 128 -45.43 9.91 0.21
C THR A 128 -46.81 10.55 0.05
N GLU A 129 -47.82 9.76 -0.27
CA GLU A 129 -49.21 10.22 -0.41
C GLU A 129 -49.74 10.77 0.93
N SER A 130 -49.47 10.10 2.04
CA SER A 130 -49.88 10.54 3.38
C SER A 130 -49.23 11.87 3.80
N VAL A 131 -47.94 12.04 3.54
CA VAL A 131 -47.22 13.29 3.82
C VAL A 131 -47.78 14.45 2.97
N GLU A 132 -48.01 14.20 1.69
CA GLU A 132 -48.61 15.22 0.79
C GLU A 132 -49.97 15.66 1.27
N LEU A 133 -50.82 14.72 1.74
CA LEU A 133 -52.11 15.04 2.28
C LEU A 133 -52.04 15.82 3.62
N LEU A 134 -51.13 15.46 4.52
CA LEU A 134 -50.90 16.19 5.77
C LEU A 134 -50.36 17.61 5.53
N LEU A 135 -49.49 17.81 4.55
CA LEU A 135 -49.05 19.13 4.15
C LEU A 135 -50.20 19.99 3.63
N ARG A 136 -51.10 19.43 2.83
CA ARG A 136 -52.31 20.11 2.34
C ARG A 136 -53.29 20.44 3.45
N LEU A 137 -53.28 19.65 4.54
CA LEU A 137 -54.05 19.91 5.75
C LEU A 137 -53.44 20.94 6.71
N GLY A 138 -52.27 21.53 6.30
CA GLY A 138 -51.60 22.61 7.05
C GLY A 138 -50.70 22.16 8.18
N GLU A 139 -50.28 20.92 8.25
CA GLU A 139 -49.30 20.49 9.25
C GLU A 139 -47.90 21.11 8.98
N PRO A 140 -47.12 21.42 10.04
CA PRO A 140 -45.82 22.03 9.90
C PRO A 140 -44.85 21.08 9.18
N SER A 141 -44.27 21.54 8.10
CA SER A 141 -43.36 20.77 7.23
C SER A 141 -42.15 20.22 7.98
N GLU A 142 -41.66 20.92 9.02
CA GLU A 142 -40.46 20.50 9.78
C GLU A 142 -40.74 19.21 10.60
N VAL A 143 -41.93 19.09 11.20
CA VAL A 143 -42.33 17.89 11.94
C VAL A 143 -42.54 16.71 11.00
N LEU A 144 -43.16 16.95 9.84
CA LEU A 144 -43.37 15.91 8.83
C LEU A 144 -42.04 15.41 8.20
N ARG A 145 -41.11 16.30 7.96
CA ARG A 145 -39.76 15.94 7.48
C ARG A 145 -39.06 15.00 8.46
N SER A 146 -39.03 15.38 9.74
CA SER A 146 -38.35 14.56 10.76
C SER A 146 -38.99 13.20 10.92
N LYS A 147 -40.37 13.11 10.91
CA LYS A 147 -41.09 11.83 10.97
C LYS A 147 -40.86 10.99 9.73
N PHE A 148 -40.86 11.56 8.54
CA PHE A 148 -40.60 10.86 7.28
C PHE A 148 -39.22 10.24 7.28
N LEU A 149 -38.18 11.02 7.65
CA LEU A 149 -36.81 10.52 7.75
C LEU A 149 -36.65 9.46 8.85
N SER A 150 -37.32 9.63 10.01
CA SER A 150 -37.25 8.61 11.06
C SER A 150 -37.86 7.26 10.65
N HIS A 151 -38.98 7.28 9.89
CA HIS A 151 -39.54 6.06 9.32
C HIS A 151 -38.61 5.43 8.27
N ALA A 152 -38.00 6.27 7.39
CA ALA A 152 -37.01 5.82 6.43
C ALA A 152 -35.79 5.19 7.12
N THR A 153 -35.33 5.76 8.25
CA THR A 153 -34.25 5.21 9.08
C THR A 153 -34.55 3.77 9.53
N LEU A 154 -35.76 3.50 10.02
CA LEU A 154 -36.14 2.16 10.45
C LEU A 154 -36.02 1.15 9.31
N ARG A 155 -36.56 1.49 8.17
CA ARG A 155 -36.52 0.62 6.98
C ARG A 155 -35.11 0.38 6.47
N LEU A 156 -34.29 1.42 6.39
CA LEU A 156 -32.89 1.30 6.00
C LEU A 156 -32.07 0.50 7.03
N HIS A 157 -32.38 0.65 8.31
CA HIS A 157 -31.77 -0.14 9.37
C HIS A 157 -32.10 -1.63 9.25
N ASP A 158 -33.36 -1.98 8.94
CA ASP A 158 -33.77 -3.37 8.69
C ASP A 158 -32.98 -3.97 7.49
N GLN A 159 -32.75 -3.19 6.42
CA GLN A 159 -31.91 -3.62 5.29
C GLN A 159 -30.43 -3.80 5.69
N LEU A 160 -29.87 -2.89 6.48
CA LEU A 160 -28.50 -3.01 6.99
C LEU A 160 -28.35 -4.21 7.94
N THR A 161 -29.32 -4.49 8.80
CA THR A 161 -29.28 -5.67 9.67
C THR A 161 -29.34 -6.96 8.87
N LEU A 162 -30.12 -7.01 7.81
CA LEU A 162 -30.15 -8.15 6.88
C LEU A 162 -28.75 -8.35 6.24
N LEU A 163 -28.12 -7.28 5.78
CA LEU A 163 -26.76 -7.34 5.24
C LEU A 163 -25.72 -7.80 6.29
N HIS A 164 -25.85 -7.35 7.54
CA HIS A 164 -24.99 -7.81 8.63
C HIS A 164 -25.18 -9.30 8.94
N GLN A 165 -26.42 -9.79 8.98
CA GLN A 165 -26.70 -11.22 9.19
C GLN A 165 -26.09 -12.07 8.06
N ARG A 166 -26.17 -11.61 6.82
CA ARG A 166 -25.56 -12.30 5.68
C ARG A 166 -24.04 -12.30 5.75
N LEU A 167 -23.46 -11.23 6.28
CA LEU A 167 -22.03 -11.13 6.51
C LEU A 167 -21.53 -12.14 7.55
N GLU A 168 -22.34 -12.41 8.60
CA GLU A 168 -22.00 -13.40 9.62
C GLU A 168 -22.13 -14.84 9.14
N ILE A 169 -23.09 -15.14 8.25
CA ILE A 169 -23.29 -16.48 7.70
C ILE A 169 -22.17 -16.89 6.72
N GLY A 170 -21.57 -15.91 6.00
CA GLY A 170 -20.37 -16.12 5.20
C GLY A 170 -20.52 -16.98 3.93
N ASP A 171 -21.72 -17.45 3.59
CA ASP A 171 -21.98 -18.45 2.54
C ASP A 171 -22.31 -17.85 1.15
N GLN A 172 -22.26 -16.53 1.00
CA GLN A 172 -22.60 -15.86 -0.26
C GLN A 172 -21.39 -15.32 -1.00
N ASP A 173 -21.41 -15.44 -2.34
CA ASP A 173 -20.48 -14.78 -3.25
C ASP A 173 -20.53 -13.25 -3.04
N ILE A 174 -19.38 -12.59 -3.05
CA ILE A 174 -19.25 -11.13 -2.89
C ILE A 174 -20.07 -10.35 -3.96
N ILE A 175 -20.19 -10.87 -5.16
CA ILE A 175 -20.99 -10.26 -6.23
C ILE A 175 -22.48 -10.24 -5.85
N GLU A 176 -22.99 -11.37 -5.35
CA GLU A 176 -24.37 -11.48 -4.91
C GLU A 176 -24.66 -10.57 -3.71
N PHE A 177 -23.71 -10.47 -2.78
CA PHE A 177 -23.80 -9.54 -1.65
C PHE A 177 -23.90 -8.08 -2.09
N VAL A 178 -23.07 -7.64 -3.05
CA VAL A 178 -23.13 -6.28 -3.61
C VAL A 178 -24.43 -6.04 -4.39
N ASP A 179 -24.90 -7.02 -5.14
CA ASP A 179 -26.17 -6.90 -5.86
C ASP A 179 -27.37 -6.83 -4.91
N MET A 180 -27.35 -7.57 -3.81
CA MET A 180 -28.38 -7.48 -2.75
C MET A 180 -28.37 -6.12 -2.05
N GLY A 181 -27.20 -5.59 -1.69
CA GLY A 181 -27.07 -4.25 -1.14
C GLY A 181 -27.56 -3.16 -2.11
N SER A 182 -27.31 -3.36 -3.41
CA SER A 182 -27.74 -2.44 -4.47
C SER A 182 -29.26 -2.47 -4.69
N SER A 183 -29.87 -3.64 -4.74
CA SER A 183 -31.31 -3.81 -4.99
C SER A 183 -32.18 -3.51 -3.77
N GLY A 184 -31.65 -3.73 -2.56
CA GLY A 184 -32.32 -3.40 -1.30
C GLY A 184 -31.98 -1.99 -0.85
N PHE A 185 -30.86 -1.83 -0.13
CA PHE A 185 -30.51 -0.59 0.55
C PHE A 185 -30.35 0.63 -0.39
N LEU A 186 -29.57 0.51 -1.47
CA LEU A 186 -29.35 1.65 -2.39
C LEU A 186 -30.62 2.03 -3.14
N SER A 187 -31.45 1.07 -3.51
CA SER A 187 -32.74 1.35 -4.13
C SER A 187 -33.71 2.06 -3.17
N ASP A 188 -33.76 1.62 -1.92
CA ASP A 188 -34.64 2.24 -0.91
C ASP A 188 -34.19 3.67 -0.56
N ILE A 189 -32.90 3.92 -0.38
CA ILE A 189 -32.39 5.29 -0.10
C ILE A 189 -32.65 6.23 -1.28
N CYS A 190 -32.50 5.75 -2.52
CA CYS A 190 -32.83 6.54 -3.72
C CYS A 190 -34.31 6.92 -3.76
N LEU A 191 -35.19 5.97 -3.41
CA LEU A 191 -36.63 6.20 -3.38
C LEU A 191 -37.00 7.22 -2.29
N VAL A 192 -36.38 7.13 -1.11
CA VAL A 192 -36.54 8.08 -0.02
C VAL A 192 -36.11 9.50 -0.44
N VAL A 193 -34.92 9.61 -1.05
CA VAL A 193 -34.40 10.92 -1.51
C VAL A 193 -35.28 11.52 -2.62
N ALA A 194 -35.68 10.73 -3.60
CA ALA A 194 -36.56 11.18 -4.68
C ALA A 194 -37.90 11.65 -4.12
N SER A 195 -38.53 10.85 -3.22
CA SER A 195 -39.80 11.21 -2.57
C SER A 195 -39.65 12.47 -1.70
N TYR A 196 -38.57 12.60 -0.94
CA TYR A 196 -38.30 13.79 -0.13
C TYR A 196 -38.14 15.05 -1.00
N ASN A 197 -37.39 14.96 -2.09
CA ASN A 197 -37.20 16.07 -3.02
C ASN A 197 -38.52 16.48 -3.69
N ASP A 198 -39.32 15.51 -4.09
CA ASP A 198 -40.61 15.77 -4.72
C ASP A 198 -41.63 16.44 -3.79
N ILE A 199 -41.60 16.13 -2.49
CA ILE A 199 -42.57 16.63 -1.50
C ILE A 199 -42.13 17.96 -0.87
N PHE A 200 -40.88 18.05 -0.45
CA PHE A 200 -40.41 19.13 0.43
C PHE A 200 -39.58 20.21 -0.29
N LEU A 201 -39.10 19.95 -1.52
CA LEU A 201 -38.37 20.94 -2.31
C LEU A 201 -39.23 21.53 -3.42
N PRO A 202 -39.26 22.85 -3.62
CA PRO A 202 -40.10 23.49 -4.61
C PRO A 202 -39.64 23.12 -6.04
N LYS A 203 -40.59 22.70 -6.88
CA LYS A 203 -40.36 22.30 -8.31
C LYS A 203 -40.22 23.47 -9.26
N SER A 204 -40.54 24.73 -8.87
CA SER A 204 -40.48 25.90 -9.76
C SER A 204 -39.76 27.10 -9.12
N LYS A 205 -39.00 27.80 -9.97
CA LYS A 205 -38.32 29.06 -9.60
C LYS A 205 -39.27 30.21 -9.26
N ALA A 206 -40.58 30.05 -9.47
CA ALA A 206 -41.58 31.10 -9.25
C ALA A 206 -42.06 31.21 -7.79
N ASP A 207 -41.80 30.20 -6.94
CA ASP A 207 -42.23 30.16 -5.54
C ASP A 207 -41.18 30.70 -4.54
N VAL A 208 -40.12 31.36 -5.06
CA VAL A 208 -38.94 31.80 -4.26
C VAL A 208 -39.10 33.18 -3.63
N GLU A 209 -40.25 33.83 -3.77
CA GLU A 209 -40.45 35.16 -3.11
C GLU A 209 -40.85 35.00 -1.64
N ASN A 210 -39.96 35.46 -0.78
CA ASN A 210 -40.09 35.73 0.66
C ASN A 210 -40.02 34.57 1.65
N ASN A 211 -38.90 34.45 2.35
CA ASN A 211 -38.64 33.56 3.52
C ASN A 211 -38.44 32.07 3.25
N SER A 212 -38.41 31.60 2.02
CA SER A 212 -38.27 30.15 1.72
C SER A 212 -36.82 29.68 1.59
N GLU A 213 -35.84 30.54 1.32
CA GLU A 213 -34.44 30.12 1.11
C GLU A 213 -33.82 29.49 2.37
N SER A 214 -34.06 30.07 3.55
CA SER A 214 -33.56 29.53 4.82
C SER A 214 -34.20 28.16 5.18
N LYS A 215 -35.52 28.02 4.90
CA LYS A 215 -36.24 26.74 5.16
C LYS A 215 -35.84 25.67 4.18
N ASN A 216 -35.59 26.02 2.93
CA ASN A 216 -35.09 25.09 1.91
C ASN A 216 -33.65 24.65 2.20
N ALA A 217 -32.77 25.58 2.62
CA ALA A 217 -31.42 25.25 3.05
C ALA A 217 -31.40 24.28 4.25
N ALA A 218 -32.28 24.49 5.23
CA ALA A 218 -32.43 23.57 6.37
C ALA A 218 -32.93 22.19 5.93
N ALA A 219 -33.89 22.11 4.99
CA ALA A 219 -34.39 20.86 4.46
C ALA A 219 -33.31 20.07 3.71
N ILE A 220 -32.52 20.77 2.87
CA ILE A 220 -31.39 20.20 2.12
C ILE A 220 -30.31 19.69 3.09
N SER A 221 -29.95 20.49 4.11
CA SER A 221 -28.95 20.10 5.11
C SER A 221 -29.40 18.87 5.90
N GLN A 222 -30.68 18.78 6.27
CA GLN A 222 -31.23 17.64 7.00
C GLN A 222 -31.20 16.36 6.15
N LEU A 223 -31.56 16.45 4.87
CA LEU A 223 -31.47 15.33 3.94
C LEU A 223 -30.01 14.90 3.70
N GLY A 224 -29.09 15.86 3.53
CA GLY A 224 -27.68 15.56 3.36
C GLY A 224 -27.07 14.84 4.57
N ALA A 225 -27.39 15.29 5.79
CA ALA A 225 -26.95 14.62 7.01
C ALA A 225 -27.49 13.17 7.10
N PHE A 226 -28.77 12.99 6.79
CA PHE A 226 -29.41 11.66 6.76
C PHE A 226 -28.75 10.71 5.74
N VAL A 227 -28.53 11.18 4.53
CA VAL A 227 -27.89 10.39 3.47
C VAL A 227 -26.47 10.02 3.87
N ARG A 228 -25.69 10.96 4.40
CA ARG A 228 -24.32 10.73 4.83
C ARG A 228 -24.25 9.64 5.89
N GLU A 229 -25.00 9.74 6.95
CA GLU A 229 -25.03 8.78 8.07
C GLU A 229 -25.34 7.35 7.61
N HIS A 230 -26.37 7.20 6.77
CA HIS A 230 -26.77 5.89 6.28
C HIS A 230 -25.82 5.30 5.24
N MET A 231 -25.24 6.15 4.37
CA MET A 231 -24.25 5.72 3.40
C MET A 231 -22.91 5.34 4.06
N GLU A 232 -22.46 6.06 5.09
CA GLU A 232 -21.29 5.67 5.89
C GLU A 232 -21.48 4.30 6.54
N SER A 233 -22.66 4.04 7.09
CA SER A 233 -23.02 2.73 7.65
C SER A 233 -22.99 1.64 6.59
N TYR A 234 -23.54 1.87 5.41
CA TYR A 234 -23.50 0.94 4.29
C TYR A 234 -22.09 0.69 3.80
N PHE A 235 -21.26 1.74 3.63
CA PHE A 235 -19.86 1.59 3.25
C PHE A 235 -19.06 0.76 4.25
N SER A 236 -19.32 0.95 5.55
CA SER A 236 -18.70 0.13 6.60
C SER A 236 -19.02 -1.35 6.45
N VAL A 237 -20.28 -1.70 6.11
CA VAL A 237 -20.70 -3.09 5.87
C VAL A 237 -20.01 -3.67 4.63
N VAL A 238 -19.97 -2.92 3.54
CA VAL A 238 -19.28 -3.33 2.30
C VAL A 238 -17.79 -3.53 2.56
N GLN A 239 -17.12 -2.59 3.26
CA GLN A 239 -15.71 -2.72 3.64
C GLN A 239 -15.43 -3.98 4.47
N LYS A 240 -16.31 -4.31 5.42
CA LYS A 240 -16.20 -5.53 6.22
C LYS A 240 -16.30 -6.78 5.34
N ARG A 241 -17.25 -6.83 4.40
CA ARG A 241 -17.40 -7.96 3.48
C ARG A 241 -16.19 -8.12 2.55
N VAL A 242 -15.73 -7.01 1.98
CA VAL A 242 -14.50 -6.97 1.16
C VAL A 242 -13.30 -7.47 1.96
N LYS A 243 -13.18 -7.06 3.22
CA LYS A 243 -12.11 -7.51 4.11
C LYS A 243 -12.16 -9.02 4.36
N LEU A 244 -13.33 -9.57 4.61
CA LEU A 244 -13.51 -11.02 4.79
C LEU A 244 -13.16 -11.79 3.53
N GLU A 245 -13.53 -11.29 2.35
CA GLU A 245 -13.18 -11.91 1.07
C GLU A 245 -11.66 -11.93 0.81
N GLN A 246 -10.93 -10.96 1.33
CA GLN A 246 -9.47 -10.87 1.19
C GLN A 246 -8.68 -11.69 2.22
N THR A 247 -9.35 -12.16 3.28
CA THR A 247 -8.78 -13.02 4.32
C THR A 247 -9.44 -14.39 4.25
N ASP A 248 -8.82 -15.36 3.57
CA ASP A 248 -9.18 -16.76 3.76
C ASP A 248 -8.99 -17.15 5.23
N GLY A 249 -9.81 -18.05 5.74
CA GLY A 249 -9.82 -18.46 7.14
C GLY A 249 -8.48 -18.92 7.73
N ASP A 250 -7.48 -19.23 6.88
CA ASP A 250 -6.11 -19.59 7.25
C ASP A 250 -5.08 -18.45 7.06
N GLY A 251 -5.52 -17.20 6.75
CA GLY A 251 -4.61 -16.07 6.55
C GLY A 251 -3.73 -16.16 5.29
N VAL A 252 -4.04 -17.07 4.39
CA VAL A 252 -3.35 -17.21 3.10
C VAL A 252 -3.98 -16.26 2.09
N ALA A 253 -3.15 -15.54 1.33
CA ALA A 253 -3.61 -14.66 0.27
C ALA A 253 -4.45 -15.43 -0.75
N ILE A 254 -5.64 -14.90 -1.07
CA ILE A 254 -6.54 -15.51 -2.04
C ILE A 254 -5.84 -15.62 -3.40
N GLY A 255 -5.91 -16.79 -4.00
CA GLY A 255 -5.34 -17.02 -5.31
C GLY A 255 -5.98 -16.16 -6.42
N PRO A 256 -5.43 -16.14 -7.64
CA PRO A 256 -5.80 -15.22 -8.73
C PRO A 256 -7.29 -15.24 -9.11
N ARG A 257 -8.01 -16.33 -8.83
CA ARG A 257 -9.46 -16.44 -9.12
C ARG A 257 -10.32 -15.59 -8.17
N GLY A 258 -9.97 -15.54 -6.89
CA GLY A 258 -10.69 -14.71 -5.90
C GLY A 258 -10.50 -13.22 -6.14
N GLY A 259 -9.30 -12.80 -6.56
CA GLY A 259 -9.01 -11.41 -6.91
C GLY A 259 -9.88 -10.87 -8.06
N ALA A 260 -10.13 -11.68 -9.09
CA ALA A 260 -10.97 -11.27 -10.23
C ALA A 260 -12.46 -11.08 -9.86
N LEU A 261 -12.98 -11.93 -8.96
CA LEU A 261 -14.35 -11.79 -8.45
C LEU A 261 -14.52 -10.54 -7.61
N LEU A 262 -13.56 -10.28 -6.73
CA LEU A 262 -13.52 -9.06 -5.90
C LEU A 262 -13.53 -7.80 -6.78
N VAL A 263 -12.67 -7.73 -7.79
CA VAL A 263 -12.58 -6.57 -8.70
C VAL A 263 -13.91 -6.34 -9.43
N ARG A 264 -14.56 -7.40 -9.90
CA ARG A 264 -15.89 -7.31 -10.53
C ARG A 264 -16.97 -6.85 -9.57
N ALA A 265 -16.94 -7.31 -8.32
CA ALA A 265 -17.87 -6.85 -7.28
C ALA A 265 -17.68 -5.35 -6.97
N LEU A 266 -16.43 -4.91 -6.85
CA LEU A 266 -16.08 -3.50 -6.65
C LEU A 266 -16.50 -2.62 -7.85
N ASP A 267 -16.38 -3.13 -9.08
CA ASP A 267 -16.85 -2.41 -10.28
C ASP A 267 -18.38 -2.27 -10.28
N ARG A 268 -19.12 -3.33 -9.96
CA ARG A 268 -20.58 -3.24 -9.81
C ARG A 268 -20.99 -2.24 -8.73
N PHE A 269 -20.35 -2.31 -7.58
CA PHE A 269 -20.55 -1.35 -6.49
C PHE A 269 -20.32 0.09 -6.95
N HIS A 270 -19.18 0.36 -7.59
CA HIS A 270 -18.84 1.69 -8.05
C HIS A 270 -19.79 2.20 -9.17
N ARG A 271 -20.18 1.36 -10.12
CA ARG A 271 -21.16 1.72 -11.17
C ARG A 271 -22.52 2.07 -10.56
N ARG A 272 -22.99 1.33 -9.56
CA ARG A 272 -24.23 1.63 -8.85
C ARG A 272 -24.17 2.98 -8.14
N LEU A 273 -23.05 3.26 -7.47
CA LEU A 273 -22.84 4.57 -6.84
C LEU A 273 -22.81 5.71 -7.87
N GLN A 274 -22.16 5.52 -9.01
CA GLN A 274 -22.18 6.53 -10.09
C GLN A 274 -23.57 6.80 -10.64
N ALA A 275 -24.38 5.76 -10.82
CA ALA A 275 -25.76 5.92 -11.29
C ALA A 275 -26.61 6.74 -10.29
N ILE A 276 -26.31 6.64 -9.02
CA ILE A 276 -27.02 7.32 -7.94
C ILE A 276 -26.50 8.74 -7.70
N ASP A 277 -25.22 9.01 -7.98
CA ASP A 277 -24.55 10.29 -7.73
C ASP A 277 -25.29 11.49 -8.39
N THR A 278 -25.97 11.26 -9.52
CA THR A 278 -26.81 12.27 -10.18
C THR A 278 -28.04 12.66 -9.35
N LEU A 279 -28.56 11.77 -8.53
CA LEU A 279 -29.68 12.01 -7.62
C LEU A 279 -29.22 12.72 -6.33
N PHE A 280 -28.00 12.45 -5.91
CA PHE A 280 -27.38 13.03 -4.73
C PHE A 280 -26.52 14.28 -5.02
N SER A 281 -26.86 15.06 -6.04
CA SER A 281 -26.13 16.26 -6.45
C SER A 281 -25.86 17.29 -5.32
N LEU A 282 -26.49 17.08 -4.17
CA LEU A 282 -26.35 17.87 -2.94
C LEU A 282 -25.09 17.49 -2.11
N GLU A 283 -24.56 16.28 -2.29
CA GLU A 283 -23.39 15.76 -1.55
C GLU A 283 -22.33 15.26 -2.52
N LYS A 284 -21.43 16.14 -2.92
CA LYS A 284 -20.28 15.81 -3.81
C LYS A 284 -19.29 14.81 -3.20
N ASP A 285 -19.40 14.51 -1.91
CA ASP A 285 -18.47 13.66 -1.18
C ASP A 285 -18.80 12.17 -1.23
N LEU A 286 -20.04 11.78 -1.62
CA LEU A 286 -20.45 10.36 -1.65
C LEU A 286 -19.70 9.53 -2.68
N ALA A 287 -19.52 10.06 -3.89
CA ALA A 287 -18.73 9.40 -4.93
C ALA A 287 -17.27 9.26 -4.50
N ARG A 288 -16.76 10.23 -3.74
CA ARG A 288 -15.41 10.18 -3.16
C ARG A 288 -15.29 9.11 -2.09
N SER A 289 -16.23 9.06 -1.13
CA SER A 289 -16.25 8.02 -0.08
C SER A 289 -16.40 6.61 -0.67
N GLY A 290 -17.23 6.46 -1.69
CA GLY A 290 -17.34 5.19 -2.42
C GLY A 290 -16.05 4.80 -3.14
N MET A 291 -15.31 5.77 -3.69
CA MET A 291 -13.99 5.55 -4.29
C MET A 291 -12.94 5.17 -3.22
N GLU A 292 -13.03 5.74 -2.01
CA GLU A 292 -12.15 5.38 -0.90
C GLU A 292 -12.30 3.90 -0.50
N VAL A 293 -13.53 3.34 -0.54
CA VAL A 293 -13.77 1.91 -0.33
C VAL A 293 -13.02 1.06 -1.36
N VAL A 294 -13.08 1.44 -2.64
CA VAL A 294 -12.39 0.73 -3.73
C VAL A 294 -10.87 0.84 -3.58
N LEU A 295 -10.37 2.04 -3.25
CA LEU A 295 -8.94 2.28 -3.00
C LEU A 295 -8.42 1.47 -1.81
N GLU A 296 -9.15 1.47 -0.71
CA GLU A 296 -8.77 0.68 0.47
C GLU A 296 -8.69 -0.82 0.16
N ALA A 297 -9.65 -1.33 -0.61
CA ALA A 297 -9.61 -2.71 -1.08
C ALA A 297 -8.36 -3.00 -1.93
N GLY A 298 -8.02 -2.11 -2.86
CA GLY A 298 -6.81 -2.20 -3.66
C GLY A 298 -5.52 -2.15 -2.83
N HIS A 299 -5.41 -1.21 -1.89
CA HIS A 299 -4.25 -1.11 -0.99
C HIS A 299 -4.12 -2.33 -0.08
N ARG A 300 -5.23 -2.87 0.39
CA ARG A 300 -5.24 -4.10 1.21
C ARG A 300 -4.77 -5.31 0.40
N GLN A 301 -5.16 -5.40 -0.88
CA GLN A 301 -4.66 -6.43 -1.78
C GLN A 301 -3.13 -6.31 -1.99
N CYS A 302 -2.61 -5.10 -2.18
CA CYS A 302 -1.17 -4.85 -2.24
C CYS A 302 -0.47 -5.29 -0.94
N SER A 303 -1.04 -4.97 0.22
CA SER A 303 -0.50 -5.38 1.52
C SER A 303 -0.51 -6.89 1.72
N SER A 304 -1.56 -7.59 1.25
CA SER A 304 -1.64 -9.05 1.28
C SER A 304 -0.54 -9.69 0.43
N HIS A 305 -0.34 -9.20 -0.80
CA HIS A 305 0.77 -9.66 -1.64
C HIS A 305 2.14 -9.35 -1.03
N LEU A 306 2.30 -8.20 -0.37
CA LEU A 306 3.54 -7.86 0.33
C LEU A 306 3.87 -8.86 1.45
N GLU A 307 2.89 -9.22 2.28
CA GLU A 307 3.10 -10.21 3.35
C GLU A 307 3.37 -11.61 2.81
N ALA A 308 2.70 -11.99 1.72
CA ALA A 308 3.00 -13.24 1.01
C ALA A 308 4.43 -13.26 0.46
N LEU A 309 4.89 -12.18 -0.16
CA LEU A 309 6.26 -12.04 -0.66
C LEU A 309 7.30 -12.07 0.47
N LYS A 310 7.02 -11.42 1.60
CA LYS A 310 7.88 -11.45 2.79
C LYS A 310 8.00 -12.87 3.36
N THR A 311 6.89 -13.60 3.43
CA THR A 311 6.86 -15.00 3.91
C THR A 311 7.64 -15.88 2.95
N TYR A 312 7.39 -15.74 1.67
CA TYR A 312 8.11 -16.49 0.63
C TYR A 312 9.63 -16.24 0.66
N PHE A 313 10.05 -15.00 0.86
CA PHE A 313 11.47 -14.68 1.02
C PHE A 313 12.09 -15.36 2.25
N ARG A 314 11.37 -15.37 3.40
CA ARG A 314 11.84 -16.09 4.62
C ARG A 314 11.94 -17.60 4.39
N GLU A 315 11.00 -18.19 3.69
CA GLU A 315 11.03 -19.59 3.28
C GLU A 315 12.22 -19.87 2.35
N GLY A 316 12.46 -19.01 1.35
CA GLY A 316 13.61 -19.09 0.47
C GLY A 316 14.94 -19.05 1.22
N LEU A 317 15.07 -18.15 2.21
CA LEU A 317 16.25 -18.13 3.10
C LEU A 317 16.40 -19.43 3.91
N THR A 318 15.31 -20.03 4.33
CA THR A 318 15.33 -21.30 5.06
C THR A 318 15.78 -22.42 4.14
N GLN A 319 15.31 -22.45 2.89
CA GLN A 319 15.76 -23.42 1.89
C GLN A 319 17.26 -23.26 1.56
N VAL A 320 17.75 -22.02 1.43
CA VAL A 320 19.19 -21.77 1.26
C VAL A 320 19.99 -22.31 2.45
N ARG A 321 19.53 -22.08 3.69
CA ARG A 321 20.19 -22.61 4.90
C ARG A 321 20.22 -24.12 4.92
N LEU A 322 19.13 -24.77 4.55
CA LEU A 322 19.04 -26.24 4.44
C LEU A 322 19.98 -26.76 3.35
N GLY A 323 20.03 -26.10 2.19
CA GLY A 323 20.94 -26.47 1.10
C GLY A 323 22.42 -26.36 1.47
N LEU A 324 22.77 -25.40 2.36
CA LEU A 324 24.14 -25.26 2.87
C LEU A 324 24.54 -26.32 3.89
N VAL A 325 23.58 -26.95 4.58
CA VAL A 325 23.81 -28.01 5.59
C VAL A 325 23.71 -29.39 4.98
N ALA A 326 22.97 -29.54 3.85
CA ALA A 326 22.76 -30.83 3.22
C ALA A 326 24.10 -31.45 2.78
N PRO A 327 24.40 -32.71 3.16
CA PRO A 327 25.57 -33.39 2.63
C PRO A 327 25.42 -33.56 1.11
N PRO A 328 26.51 -33.51 0.34
CA PRO A 328 26.46 -33.73 -1.09
C PRO A 328 25.83 -35.11 -1.36
N SER A 329 24.61 -35.11 -1.89
CA SER A 329 23.94 -36.37 -2.27
C SER A 329 24.69 -37.01 -3.44
N PRO A 330 25.03 -38.31 -3.37
CA PRO A 330 25.59 -39.03 -4.50
C PRO A 330 24.48 -39.18 -5.55
N VAL A 331 24.43 -38.28 -6.50
CA VAL A 331 23.61 -38.46 -7.70
C VAL A 331 24.33 -39.51 -8.56
N ILE A 332 23.73 -40.68 -8.70
CA ILE A 332 24.13 -41.69 -9.68
C ILE A 332 23.88 -41.06 -11.06
N VAL A 333 24.90 -40.45 -11.62
CA VAL A 333 24.88 -40.01 -13.02
C VAL A 333 25.21 -41.24 -13.84
N SER A 334 24.26 -41.69 -14.66
CA SER A 334 24.49 -42.62 -15.75
C SER A 334 25.64 -42.12 -16.63
N GLU A 335 26.65 -42.98 -16.76
CA GLU A 335 27.83 -42.77 -17.58
C GLU A 335 27.42 -42.57 -19.05
N GLU A 336 27.37 -41.35 -19.56
CA GLU A 336 27.65 -41.09 -20.98
C GLU A 336 28.01 -39.56 -21.10
N ASN A 337 29.29 -39.34 -21.46
CA ASN A 337 29.91 -38.05 -21.83
C ASN A 337 30.24 -37.04 -20.70
N SER A 338 31.40 -37.22 -20.08
CA SER A 338 32.26 -36.04 -19.81
C SER A 338 33.66 -36.44 -19.33
N GLN A 339 34.63 -36.32 -20.19
CA GLN A 339 36.01 -35.98 -19.82
C GLN A 339 35.99 -34.53 -19.32
N GLN A 340 35.97 -34.35 -17.99
CA GLN A 340 36.59 -33.23 -17.27
C GLN A 340 36.08 -33.22 -15.81
N GLY A 341 37.00 -33.50 -14.89
CA GLY A 341 36.94 -33.04 -13.50
C GLY A 341 35.87 -33.71 -12.61
N SER A 342 36.22 -34.79 -11.91
CA SER A 342 35.41 -35.32 -10.79
C SER A 342 35.28 -34.30 -9.67
N GLY A 343 34.22 -33.49 -9.69
CA GLY A 343 33.78 -32.69 -8.58
C GLY A 343 32.50 -33.30 -8.04
N LEU A 344 32.46 -33.69 -6.76
CA LEU A 344 31.24 -34.00 -6.04
C LEU A 344 30.23 -32.85 -6.26
N LEU A 345 29.18 -33.10 -7.05
CA LEU A 345 28.13 -32.16 -7.32
C LEU A 345 27.22 -32.00 -6.06
N GLY A 346 27.74 -31.25 -5.09
CA GLY A 346 26.86 -30.57 -4.14
C GLY A 346 26.15 -29.39 -4.86
N ILE A 347 24.97 -29.01 -4.42
CA ILE A 347 24.26 -27.84 -4.96
C ILE A 347 25.24 -26.66 -4.92
N SER A 348 25.55 -26.08 -6.10
CA SER A 348 26.50 -24.96 -6.20
C SER A 348 25.94 -23.74 -5.48
N LEU A 349 26.80 -22.94 -4.80
CA LEU A 349 26.41 -21.66 -4.21
C LEU A 349 25.76 -20.74 -5.24
N GLN A 350 26.21 -20.82 -6.49
CA GLN A 350 25.64 -20.08 -7.62
C GLN A 350 24.23 -20.54 -7.95
N ASP A 351 23.95 -21.86 -7.89
CA ASP A 351 22.60 -22.37 -8.16
C ASP A 351 21.60 -21.94 -7.07
N LEU A 352 22.01 -21.93 -5.80
CA LEU A 352 21.21 -21.42 -4.69
C LEU A 352 20.91 -19.94 -4.86
N LEU A 353 21.90 -19.15 -5.27
CA LEU A 353 21.74 -17.72 -5.52
C LEU A 353 20.78 -17.47 -6.68
N THR A 354 20.99 -18.10 -7.83
CA THR A 354 20.16 -17.91 -9.03
C THR A 354 18.73 -18.36 -8.82
N SER A 355 18.54 -19.47 -8.10
CA SER A 355 17.20 -19.95 -7.69
C SER A 355 16.50 -18.94 -6.80
N LEU A 356 17.20 -18.33 -5.82
CA LEU A 356 16.62 -17.32 -4.93
C LEU A 356 16.25 -16.04 -5.70
N ILE A 357 17.14 -15.54 -6.58
CA ILE A 357 16.86 -14.34 -7.39
C ILE A 357 15.69 -14.57 -8.33
N SER A 358 15.71 -15.67 -9.09
CA SER A 358 14.63 -15.99 -10.05
C SER A 358 13.29 -16.14 -9.34
N SER A 359 13.29 -16.70 -8.15
CA SER A 359 12.13 -16.88 -7.31
C SER A 359 11.58 -15.53 -6.78
N ILE A 360 12.44 -14.63 -6.30
CA ILE A 360 12.07 -13.29 -5.86
C ILE A 360 11.44 -12.50 -7.02
N VAL A 361 12.13 -12.44 -8.16
CA VAL A 361 11.68 -11.69 -9.35
C VAL A 361 10.38 -12.30 -9.90
N GLY A 362 10.32 -13.63 -10.04
CA GLY A 362 9.16 -14.33 -10.57
C GLY A 362 7.91 -14.16 -9.71
N LYS A 363 8.03 -14.23 -8.38
CA LYS A 363 6.90 -14.03 -7.46
C LYS A 363 6.44 -12.57 -7.40
N THR A 364 7.38 -11.62 -7.45
CA THR A 364 7.02 -10.20 -7.52
C THR A 364 6.29 -9.90 -8.82
N ARG A 365 6.75 -10.42 -9.95
CA ARG A 365 6.08 -10.28 -11.25
C ARG A 365 4.68 -10.90 -11.24
N ALA A 366 4.51 -12.08 -10.65
CA ALA A 366 3.20 -12.70 -10.51
C ALA A 366 2.24 -11.83 -9.69
N ALA A 367 2.70 -11.26 -8.57
CA ALA A 367 1.90 -10.34 -7.76
C ALA A 367 1.51 -9.06 -8.55
N LEU A 368 2.43 -8.50 -9.34
CA LEU A 368 2.12 -7.36 -10.22
C LEU A 368 1.07 -7.72 -11.28
N GLN A 369 1.17 -8.91 -11.89
CA GLN A 369 0.19 -9.40 -12.87
C GLN A 369 -1.19 -9.60 -12.25
N ASP A 370 -1.30 -10.12 -11.04
CA ASP A 370 -2.57 -10.27 -10.32
C ASP A 370 -3.21 -8.89 -10.04
N LEU A 371 -2.41 -7.89 -9.69
CA LEU A 371 -2.88 -6.53 -9.43
C LEU A 371 -3.33 -5.76 -10.68
N LEU A 372 -2.90 -6.17 -11.89
CA LEU A 372 -3.39 -5.59 -13.16
C LEU A 372 -4.89 -5.78 -13.35
N ALA A 373 -5.50 -6.75 -12.66
CA ALA A 373 -6.95 -6.91 -12.65
C ALA A 373 -7.71 -5.63 -12.24
N PHE A 374 -7.11 -4.77 -11.40
CA PHE A 374 -7.71 -3.49 -10.99
C PHE A 374 -7.62 -2.37 -12.04
N LEU A 375 -6.85 -2.55 -13.11
CA LEU A 375 -6.65 -1.56 -14.18
C LEU A 375 -7.25 -1.96 -15.52
N GLN A 376 -8.09 -3.01 -15.56
CA GLN A 376 -8.76 -3.42 -16.78
C GLN A 376 -9.61 -2.26 -17.35
N ALA A 377 -9.60 -2.10 -18.66
CA ALA A 377 -10.22 -0.95 -19.34
C ALA A 377 -11.76 -0.91 -19.23
N ASP A 378 -12.39 -2.03 -18.92
CA ASP A 378 -13.82 -2.19 -18.71
C ASP A 378 -14.30 -1.74 -17.31
N LEU A 379 -13.38 -1.47 -16.38
CA LEU A 379 -13.70 -1.06 -15.02
C LEU A 379 -14.04 0.43 -14.95
N SER A 380 -15.15 0.74 -14.30
CA SER A 380 -15.65 2.12 -14.14
C SER A 380 -14.74 3.03 -13.30
N PHE A 381 -13.93 2.46 -12.40
CA PHE A 381 -12.99 3.19 -11.55
C PHE A 381 -11.57 3.18 -12.09
N GLY A 382 -11.18 2.16 -12.89
CA GLY A 382 -9.82 1.94 -13.36
C GLY A 382 -9.23 3.09 -14.19
N LEU A 383 -10.07 3.87 -14.86
CA LEU A 383 -9.66 5.03 -15.68
C LEU A 383 -9.65 6.36 -14.92
N LYS A 384 -10.14 6.39 -13.67
CA LYS A 384 -10.18 7.64 -12.90
C LYS A 384 -8.79 8.05 -12.43
N PRO A 385 -8.34 9.29 -12.68
CA PRO A 385 -6.98 9.74 -12.36
C PRO A 385 -6.67 9.62 -10.87
N GLY A 386 -7.62 9.97 -9.98
CA GLY A 386 -7.42 9.87 -8.53
C GLY A 386 -7.24 8.43 -8.03
N PHE A 387 -7.91 7.43 -8.66
CA PHE A 387 -7.69 6.03 -8.36
C PHE A 387 -6.31 5.58 -8.84
N ARG A 388 -5.97 5.87 -10.11
CA ARG A 388 -4.68 5.47 -10.69
C ARG A 388 -3.51 6.05 -9.92
N GLU A 389 -3.53 7.32 -9.59
CA GLU A 389 -2.47 7.97 -8.83
C GLU A 389 -2.28 7.32 -7.46
N SER A 390 -3.35 7.13 -6.69
CA SER A 390 -3.24 6.54 -5.36
C SER A 390 -2.91 5.04 -5.40
N PHE A 391 -3.58 4.26 -6.25
CA PHE A 391 -3.37 2.82 -6.32
C PHE A 391 -2.03 2.46 -6.96
N CYS A 392 -1.69 3.03 -8.13
CA CYS A 392 -0.47 2.66 -8.85
C CYS A 392 0.79 3.15 -8.13
N ILE A 393 0.76 4.40 -7.62
CA ILE A 393 1.93 4.97 -6.96
C ILE A 393 2.03 4.47 -5.51
N LYS A 394 1.06 4.82 -4.66
CA LYS A 394 1.15 4.54 -3.22
C LYS A 394 0.93 3.06 -2.90
N GLY A 395 0.02 2.40 -3.63
CA GLY A 395 -0.29 0.99 -3.41
C GLY A 395 0.75 0.06 -4.02
N VAL A 396 0.95 0.13 -5.34
CA VAL A 396 1.77 -0.84 -6.07
C VAL A 396 3.25 -0.46 -6.03
N ARG A 397 3.63 0.73 -6.51
CA ARG A 397 5.04 1.10 -6.61
C ARG A 397 5.69 1.20 -5.22
N GLU A 398 5.18 2.09 -4.35
CA GLU A 398 5.76 2.31 -3.02
C GLU A 398 5.34 1.24 -2.02
N GLY A 399 4.05 0.90 -1.97
CA GLY A 399 3.48 0.00 -0.95
C GLY A 399 3.79 -1.48 -1.17
N LEU A 400 4.06 -1.93 -2.40
CA LEU A 400 4.41 -3.32 -2.69
C LEU A 400 5.88 -3.46 -3.11
N VAL A 401 6.29 -2.86 -4.23
CA VAL A 401 7.63 -3.13 -4.81
C VAL A 401 8.73 -2.54 -3.94
N VAL A 402 8.67 -1.23 -3.65
CA VAL A 402 9.69 -0.56 -2.82
C VAL A 402 9.71 -1.15 -1.41
N ALA A 403 8.53 -1.32 -0.78
CA ALA A 403 8.42 -1.88 0.56
C ALA A 403 8.98 -3.32 0.65
N PHE A 404 8.79 -4.15 -0.40
CA PHE A 404 9.37 -5.49 -0.45
C PHE A 404 10.89 -5.45 -0.59
N LEU A 405 11.44 -4.63 -1.49
CA LEU A 405 12.88 -4.44 -1.66
C LEU A 405 13.53 -3.93 -0.36
N GLU A 406 12.89 -2.96 0.30
CA GLU A 406 13.35 -2.49 1.61
C GLU A 406 13.31 -3.56 2.70
N HIS A 407 12.29 -4.41 2.68
CA HIS A 407 12.22 -5.56 3.59
C HIS A 407 13.37 -6.52 3.37
N ILE A 408 13.72 -6.86 2.12
CA ILE A 408 14.89 -7.71 1.80
C ILE A 408 16.16 -7.08 2.37
N ALA A 409 16.39 -5.78 2.08
CA ALA A 409 17.55 -5.07 2.59
C ALA A 409 17.61 -5.04 4.13
N SER A 410 16.48 -4.84 4.79
CA SER A 410 16.36 -4.85 6.25
C SER A 410 16.67 -6.22 6.85
N VAL A 411 16.13 -7.31 6.28
CA VAL A 411 16.43 -8.68 6.74
C VAL A 411 17.90 -8.98 6.57
N CYS A 412 18.49 -8.66 5.41
CA CYS A 412 19.93 -8.84 5.17
C CYS A 412 20.78 -8.03 6.14
N SER A 413 20.41 -6.78 6.43
CA SER A 413 21.08 -5.93 7.41
C SER A 413 20.97 -6.47 8.85
N SER A 414 19.82 -7.02 9.22
CA SER A 414 19.60 -7.60 10.55
C SER A 414 20.51 -8.82 10.82
N LEU A 415 20.81 -9.59 9.77
CA LEU A 415 21.75 -10.71 9.86
C LEU A 415 23.21 -10.25 10.06
N CYS A 416 23.56 -9.03 9.63
CA CYS A 416 24.85 -8.41 9.93
C CYS A 416 24.97 -7.99 11.40
N ALA A 417 23.89 -7.51 11.99
CA ALA A 417 23.87 -6.97 13.36
C ALA A 417 23.68 -8.04 14.43
N ALA A 418 23.41 -9.29 14.06
CA ALA A 418 23.18 -10.39 14.98
C ALA A 418 24.43 -10.63 15.85
N GLN A 419 24.42 -10.06 17.05
CA GLN A 419 25.44 -10.34 18.08
C GLN A 419 25.04 -11.59 18.89
N PRO A 420 25.99 -12.36 19.42
CA PRO A 420 25.74 -13.63 20.14
C PRO A 420 25.04 -13.44 21.51
N LYS A 421 24.37 -12.33 21.74
CA LYS A 421 23.73 -11.96 23.02
C LYS A 421 22.30 -12.50 23.21
N GLY A 422 21.90 -13.60 22.55
CA GLY A 422 20.52 -14.04 22.69
C GLY A 422 20.21 -15.45 22.20
N GLY A 423 21.13 -16.40 22.26
CA GLY A 423 20.81 -17.79 21.97
C GLY A 423 20.53 -18.13 20.48
N ASN A 424 20.51 -17.17 19.59
CA ASN A 424 20.41 -17.42 18.15
C ASN A 424 21.78 -17.80 17.59
N PRO A 425 21.91 -18.94 16.89
CA PRO A 425 23.16 -19.31 16.25
C PRO A 425 23.57 -18.26 15.22
N LEU A 426 24.86 -17.91 15.20
CA LEU A 426 25.42 -17.02 14.17
C LEU A 426 25.11 -17.59 12.78
N PRO A 427 24.77 -16.71 11.81
CA PRO A 427 24.55 -17.18 10.45
C PRO A 427 25.80 -17.85 9.89
N PRO A 428 25.68 -18.99 9.19
CA PRO A 428 26.83 -19.67 8.62
C PRO A 428 27.53 -18.75 7.60
N PRO A 429 28.88 -18.71 7.58
CA PRO A 429 29.63 -17.80 6.72
C PRO A 429 29.24 -17.88 5.22
N PRO A 430 29.00 -19.05 4.61
CA PRO A 430 28.57 -19.12 3.23
C PRO A 430 27.23 -18.41 2.94
N LEU A 431 26.33 -18.36 3.93
CA LEU A 431 25.07 -17.60 3.81
C LEU A 431 25.34 -16.08 3.70
N LEU A 432 26.26 -15.54 4.48
CA LEU A 432 26.64 -14.13 4.38
C LEU A 432 27.20 -13.79 3.00
N LEU A 433 27.96 -14.71 2.41
CA LEU A 433 28.52 -14.57 1.07
C LEU A 433 27.45 -14.56 -0.02
N ILE A 434 26.49 -15.52 0.05
CA ILE A 434 25.33 -15.58 -0.86
C ILE A 434 24.49 -14.31 -0.76
N LEU A 435 24.18 -13.84 0.45
CA LEU A 435 23.37 -12.65 0.67
C LEU A 435 24.08 -11.38 0.22
N SER A 436 25.40 -11.28 0.38
CA SER A 436 26.16 -10.16 -0.16
C SER A 436 26.06 -10.12 -1.68
N LYS A 437 26.22 -11.27 -2.35
CA LYS A 437 26.09 -11.37 -3.81
C LYS A 437 24.64 -11.13 -4.25
N LEU A 438 23.64 -11.63 -3.52
CA LEU A 438 22.21 -11.35 -3.76
C LEU A 438 21.94 -9.84 -3.78
N CYS A 439 22.41 -9.12 -2.77
CA CYS A 439 22.23 -7.66 -2.70
C CYS A 439 22.88 -6.92 -3.88
N LEU A 440 24.05 -7.39 -4.35
CA LEU A 440 24.71 -6.83 -5.52
C LEU A 440 23.95 -7.10 -6.82
N GLU A 441 23.48 -8.31 -7.04
CA GLU A 441 22.70 -8.69 -8.22
C GLU A 441 21.33 -7.96 -8.23
N LEU A 442 20.69 -7.83 -7.08
CA LEU A 442 19.48 -7.02 -6.97
C LEU A 442 19.75 -5.55 -7.33
N ALA A 443 20.82 -4.96 -6.80
CA ALA A 443 21.21 -3.59 -7.11
C ALA A 443 21.69 -3.37 -8.55
N GLY A 444 22.22 -4.42 -9.19
CA GLY A 444 22.78 -4.34 -10.55
C GLY A 444 21.72 -4.43 -11.66
N SER A 445 20.67 -5.22 -11.46
CA SER A 445 19.69 -5.49 -12.53
C SER A 445 18.27 -5.64 -12.05
N SER A 446 18.03 -6.42 -10.98
CA SER A 446 16.66 -6.82 -10.60
C SER A 446 15.80 -5.65 -10.10
N VAL A 447 16.38 -4.71 -9.36
CA VAL A 447 15.67 -3.48 -8.91
C VAL A 447 15.19 -2.70 -10.11
N HIS A 448 16.06 -2.45 -11.08
CA HIS A 448 15.72 -1.74 -12.31
C HIS A 448 14.58 -2.43 -13.08
N VAL A 449 14.69 -3.74 -13.27
CA VAL A 449 13.66 -4.53 -13.97
C VAL A 449 12.32 -4.45 -13.25
N LEU A 450 12.27 -4.67 -11.92
CA LEU A 450 11.03 -4.65 -11.16
C LEU A 450 10.40 -3.26 -11.07
N MET A 451 11.20 -2.21 -10.94
CA MET A 451 10.71 -0.83 -10.93
C MET A 451 10.15 -0.43 -12.29
N ASN A 452 10.86 -0.74 -13.38
CA ASN A 452 10.38 -0.47 -14.73
C ASN A 452 9.12 -1.26 -15.08
N GLU A 453 9.05 -2.55 -14.73
CA GLU A 453 7.84 -3.36 -14.91
C GLU A 453 6.65 -2.76 -14.15
N ALA A 454 6.86 -2.31 -12.90
CA ALA A 454 5.81 -1.64 -12.15
C ALA A 454 5.39 -0.31 -12.79
N GLU A 455 6.32 0.50 -13.27
CA GLU A 455 6.03 1.78 -13.93
C GLU A 455 5.36 1.58 -15.30
N GLU A 456 5.78 0.60 -16.09
CA GLU A 456 5.23 0.29 -17.40
C GLU A 456 3.81 -0.31 -17.30
N PHE A 457 3.63 -1.35 -16.48
CA PHE A 457 2.34 -2.03 -16.33
C PHE A 457 1.27 -1.13 -15.73
N PHE A 458 1.65 -0.27 -14.79
CA PHE A 458 0.71 0.61 -14.09
C PHE A 458 0.68 2.03 -14.67
N SER A 459 1.41 2.30 -15.76
CA SER A 459 1.46 3.60 -16.46
C SER A 459 1.64 4.76 -15.47
N VAL A 460 2.65 4.65 -14.63
CA VAL A 460 3.00 5.70 -13.68
C VAL A 460 3.67 6.84 -14.48
N ASP A 461 2.89 7.87 -14.83
CA ASP A 461 3.45 9.06 -15.46
C ASP A 461 4.42 9.74 -14.50
N SER A 462 5.70 9.68 -14.81
CA SER A 462 6.79 10.28 -14.03
C SER A 462 6.71 11.82 -13.91
N LYS A 463 5.70 12.44 -14.53
CA LYS A 463 5.48 13.89 -14.51
C LYS A 463 4.60 14.39 -13.36
N VAL A 464 3.92 13.50 -12.64
CA VAL A 464 3.03 13.86 -11.54
C VAL A 464 3.75 13.57 -10.22
N SER A 465 4.20 14.60 -9.55
CA SER A 465 4.80 14.63 -8.19
C SER A 465 6.11 13.85 -8.01
N THR A 466 7.22 14.36 -8.56
CA THR A 466 8.59 13.89 -8.31
C THR A 466 9.07 14.06 -6.85
N GLU A 467 8.33 14.78 -6.01
CA GLU A 467 8.79 15.10 -4.64
C GLU A 467 8.57 14.02 -3.58
N SER A 468 7.81 12.95 -3.87
CA SER A 468 7.49 11.91 -2.88
C SER A 468 7.84 10.48 -3.31
N LEU A 469 8.46 10.29 -4.47
CA LEU A 469 8.78 8.95 -4.97
C LEU A 469 10.16 8.52 -4.52
N THR A 470 10.26 7.28 -3.98
CA THR A 470 11.54 6.68 -3.64
C THR A 470 12.37 6.47 -4.92
N SER A 471 13.59 7.00 -4.93
CA SER A 471 14.48 6.88 -6.10
C SER A 471 15.03 5.45 -6.22
N GLU A 472 15.09 4.94 -7.44
CA GLU A 472 15.76 3.66 -7.72
C GLU A 472 17.22 3.69 -7.24
N THR A 473 17.91 4.82 -7.43
CA THR A 473 19.30 4.99 -6.99
C THR A 473 19.47 4.85 -5.49
N ASP A 474 18.50 5.31 -4.69
CA ASP A 474 18.54 5.19 -3.23
C ASP A 474 18.39 3.73 -2.79
N ILE A 475 17.50 2.99 -3.42
CA ILE A 475 17.31 1.55 -3.17
C ILE A 475 18.59 0.79 -3.54
N CYS A 476 19.15 1.05 -4.73
CA CYS A 476 20.40 0.42 -5.18
C CYS A 476 21.57 0.74 -4.25
N ASN A 477 21.69 1.98 -3.79
CA ASN A 477 22.72 2.37 -2.83
C ASN A 477 22.55 1.67 -1.49
N LYS A 478 21.30 1.54 -1.00
CA LYS A 478 20.97 0.79 0.21
C LYS A 478 21.42 -0.67 0.11
N PHE A 479 21.13 -1.33 -1.02
CA PHE A 479 21.59 -2.71 -1.27
C PHE A 479 23.13 -2.81 -1.34
N LYS A 480 23.80 -1.87 -1.99
CA LYS A 480 25.29 -1.85 -2.05
C LYS A 480 25.91 -1.70 -0.66
N ILE A 481 25.35 -0.84 0.17
CA ILE A 481 25.82 -0.66 1.56
C ILE A 481 25.63 -1.97 2.35
N VAL A 482 24.46 -2.60 2.25
CA VAL A 482 24.18 -3.87 2.93
C VAL A 482 25.09 -4.99 2.40
N ALA A 483 25.29 -5.08 1.10
CA ALA A 483 26.22 -6.04 0.48
C ALA A 483 27.64 -5.89 1.04
N GLN A 484 28.14 -4.65 1.18
CA GLN A 484 29.44 -4.35 1.73
C GLN A 484 29.55 -4.77 3.21
N GLN A 485 28.51 -4.52 3.99
CA GLN A 485 28.48 -4.94 5.40
C GLN A 485 28.52 -6.46 5.54
N LEU A 486 27.75 -7.18 4.72
CA LEU A 486 27.73 -8.64 4.69
C LEU A 486 29.08 -9.22 4.30
N LEU A 487 29.73 -8.67 3.26
CA LEU A 487 31.04 -9.09 2.81
C LEU A 487 32.13 -8.86 3.88
N ASN A 488 32.11 -7.70 4.51
CA ASN A 488 33.06 -7.38 5.59
C ASN A 488 32.86 -8.30 6.79
N ASN A 489 31.61 -8.67 7.13
CA ASN A 489 31.31 -9.63 8.18
C ASN A 489 31.77 -11.05 7.82
N TYR A 490 31.64 -11.46 6.55
CA TYR A 490 32.18 -12.71 6.05
C TYR A 490 33.70 -12.76 6.23
N VAL A 491 34.44 -11.76 5.73
CA VAL A 491 35.88 -11.63 5.84
C VAL A 491 36.32 -11.70 7.28
N ARG A 492 35.65 -10.96 8.15
CA ARG A 492 35.94 -10.93 9.59
C ARG A 492 35.69 -12.29 10.24
N SER A 493 34.59 -12.94 9.92
CA SER A 493 34.21 -14.25 10.46
C SER A 493 35.24 -15.32 10.09
N GLN A 494 35.64 -15.39 8.81
CA GLN A 494 36.63 -16.35 8.32
C GLN A 494 38.02 -16.03 8.87
N GLY A 495 38.43 -14.76 8.85
CA GLY A 495 39.71 -14.33 9.44
C GLY A 495 39.80 -14.64 10.92
N LEU A 496 38.74 -14.43 11.71
CA LEU A 496 38.74 -14.76 13.14
C LEU A 496 38.77 -16.28 13.38
N ALA A 497 38.12 -17.11 12.56
CA ALA A 497 38.17 -18.57 12.70
C ALA A 497 39.61 -19.08 12.55
N ILE A 498 40.32 -18.64 11.47
CA ILE A 498 41.73 -18.98 11.27
C ILE A 498 42.61 -18.39 12.38
N SER A 499 42.36 -17.16 12.81
CA SER A 499 43.05 -16.47 13.89
C SER A 499 42.97 -17.22 15.21
N GLN A 500 41.79 -17.74 15.57
CA GLN A 500 41.62 -18.54 16.81
C GLN A 500 42.43 -19.82 16.79
N MET A 501 42.52 -20.47 15.64
CA MET A 501 43.33 -21.68 15.44
C MET A 501 44.81 -21.36 15.57
N LEU A 502 45.29 -20.28 14.92
CA LEU A 502 46.67 -19.80 15.06
C LEU A 502 47.01 -19.44 16.49
N ARG A 503 46.15 -18.65 17.14
CA ARG A 503 46.31 -18.23 18.54
C ARG A 503 46.45 -19.44 19.46
N LYS A 504 45.52 -20.38 19.38
CA LYS A 504 45.53 -21.61 20.19
C LYS A 504 46.83 -22.39 19.97
N SER A 505 47.30 -22.50 18.72
CA SER A 505 48.53 -23.23 18.38
C SER A 505 49.81 -22.59 18.93
N VAL A 506 49.80 -21.24 19.10
CA VAL A 506 50.94 -20.50 19.69
C VAL A 506 50.87 -20.54 21.22
N GLU A 507 49.68 -20.45 21.79
CA GLU A 507 49.46 -20.41 23.25
C GLU A 507 49.75 -21.73 23.95
N THR A 508 49.41 -22.85 23.31
CA THR A 508 49.48 -24.20 23.93
C THR A 508 50.87 -24.85 23.81
N ARG A 509 51.79 -24.30 23.04
CA ARG A 509 53.12 -24.87 22.84
C ARG A 509 54.16 -24.30 23.74
N ASP A 510 55.06 -25.16 24.25
CA ASP A 510 56.32 -24.76 24.91
C ASP A 510 57.37 -24.40 23.88
N TRP A 511 57.60 -23.09 23.73
CA TRP A 511 58.54 -22.53 22.75
C TRP A 511 59.98 -22.46 23.25
N LEU A 512 60.20 -22.61 24.57
CA LEU A 512 61.53 -22.58 25.20
C LEU A 512 62.23 -23.94 25.04
N HIS A 513 61.49 -25.02 25.29
CA HIS A 513 62.08 -26.38 25.27
C HIS A 513 61.68 -27.16 24.01
N SER A 514 61.39 -26.45 22.91
CA SER A 514 61.07 -27.07 21.63
C SER A 514 62.25 -27.90 21.11
N LEU A 515 61.95 -29.01 20.40
CA LEU A 515 62.94 -29.81 19.70
C LEU A 515 63.22 -29.22 18.31
N GLU A 516 64.35 -29.62 17.72
CA GLU A 516 64.73 -29.23 16.36
C GLU A 516 63.61 -29.49 15.36
N PRO A 517 63.18 -28.50 14.57
CA PRO A 517 62.08 -28.67 13.63
C PRO A 517 62.51 -29.54 12.45
N ARG A 518 61.74 -30.62 12.23
CA ARG A 518 61.91 -31.53 11.08
C ARG A 518 60.75 -31.51 10.09
N THR A 519 59.63 -30.95 10.51
CA THR A 519 58.39 -30.86 9.73
C THR A 519 57.69 -29.53 9.97
N VAL A 520 56.88 -29.13 8.99
CA VAL A 520 55.93 -28.00 9.12
C VAL A 520 54.83 -28.38 10.12
N ARG A 521 54.40 -27.44 10.95
CA ARG A 521 53.32 -27.72 11.91
C ARG A 521 52.00 -27.97 11.16
N ALA A 522 51.25 -29.00 11.61
CA ALA A 522 49.96 -29.35 11.04
C ALA A 522 48.98 -28.16 10.98
N VAL A 523 49.07 -27.24 11.92
CA VAL A 523 48.24 -26.01 11.93
C VAL A 523 48.53 -25.14 10.72
N MET A 524 49.76 -25.02 10.23
CA MET A 524 50.09 -24.20 9.07
C MET A 524 49.54 -24.82 7.77
N LYS A 525 49.56 -26.14 7.67
CA LYS A 525 48.89 -26.86 6.58
C LYS A 525 47.40 -26.62 6.61
N ARG A 526 46.79 -26.71 7.79
CA ARG A 526 45.36 -26.43 7.96
C ARG A 526 44.98 -25.01 7.60
N VAL A 527 45.82 -24.01 7.94
CA VAL A 527 45.60 -22.60 7.52
C VAL A 527 45.57 -22.49 5.99
N VAL A 528 46.49 -23.13 5.28
CA VAL A 528 46.51 -23.14 3.81
C VAL A 528 45.25 -23.81 3.24
N GLU A 529 44.86 -24.96 3.82
CA GLU A 529 43.61 -25.66 3.42
C GLU A 529 42.38 -24.79 3.64
N ASP A 530 42.26 -24.17 4.80
CA ASP A 530 41.12 -23.28 5.12
C ASP A 530 41.06 -22.05 4.20
N VAL A 531 42.20 -21.44 3.85
CA VAL A 531 42.28 -20.37 2.87
C VAL A 531 41.88 -20.86 1.46
N ALA A 532 42.28 -22.07 1.06
CA ALA A 532 41.90 -22.68 -0.20
C ALA A 532 40.38 -22.96 -0.25
N ASN A 533 39.80 -23.43 0.88
CA ASN A 533 38.35 -23.61 1.00
C ASN A 533 37.59 -22.29 0.86
N VAL A 534 38.09 -21.20 1.47
CA VAL A 534 37.54 -19.86 1.31
C VAL A 534 37.66 -19.41 -0.15
N GLU A 535 38.82 -19.66 -0.80
CA GLU A 535 39.00 -19.36 -2.23
C GLU A 535 37.94 -20.05 -3.10
N ALA A 536 37.69 -21.34 -2.90
CA ALA A 536 36.70 -22.09 -3.65
C ALA A 536 35.28 -21.53 -3.46
N GLN A 537 34.93 -21.18 -2.21
CA GLN A 537 33.60 -20.60 -1.91
C GLN A 537 33.42 -19.22 -2.54
N VAL A 538 34.42 -18.34 -2.39
CA VAL A 538 34.36 -16.97 -2.92
C VAL A 538 34.46 -16.99 -4.46
N GLY A 539 35.29 -17.84 -5.03
CA GLY A 539 35.46 -18.00 -6.48
C GLY A 539 34.23 -18.54 -7.20
N ALA A 540 33.31 -19.23 -6.47
CA ALA A 540 32.02 -19.64 -7.01
C ALA A 540 31.05 -18.46 -7.27
N LEU A 541 31.23 -17.32 -6.58
CA LEU A 541 30.27 -16.21 -6.60
C LEU A 541 30.87 -14.88 -7.11
N TYR A 542 32.18 -14.68 -6.91
CA TYR A 542 32.87 -13.42 -7.26
C TYR A 542 33.96 -13.64 -8.28
N GLU A 543 34.15 -12.66 -9.15
CA GLU A 543 35.21 -12.65 -10.14
C GLU A 543 36.61 -12.54 -9.49
N GLU A 544 37.64 -12.94 -10.23
CA GLU A 544 39.05 -12.98 -9.77
C GLU A 544 39.51 -11.64 -9.17
N GLY A 545 39.16 -10.53 -9.79
CA GLY A 545 39.68 -9.19 -9.48
C GLY A 545 41.02 -8.90 -10.13
N GLN A 546 41.48 -7.63 -10.00
CA GLN A 546 42.74 -7.24 -10.55
C GLN A 546 43.88 -7.63 -9.61
N ARG A 547 44.86 -8.37 -10.14
CA ARG A 547 46.13 -8.57 -9.47
C ARG A 547 47.10 -7.54 -10.00
N THR A 548 47.89 -6.88 -9.14
CA THR A 548 49.00 -6.02 -9.55
C THR A 548 50.06 -6.90 -10.22
N LYS A 549 49.99 -6.99 -11.57
CA LYS A 549 51.00 -7.71 -12.34
C LYS A 549 52.31 -7.00 -12.19
N ARG A 550 53.19 -7.51 -11.39
CA ARG A 550 54.59 -7.14 -11.40
C ARG A 550 55.25 -7.77 -12.61
N GLY A 551 55.97 -6.96 -13.37
CA GLY A 551 56.87 -7.47 -14.41
C GLY A 551 57.73 -8.56 -13.82
N SER A 552 57.83 -9.66 -14.56
CA SER A 552 58.66 -10.83 -14.29
C SER A 552 60.15 -10.45 -14.25
N ASP A 553 60.58 -9.81 -13.18
CA ASP A 553 61.96 -9.83 -12.76
C ASP A 553 62.11 -10.72 -11.56
N SER A 554 62.14 -12.02 -11.85
CA SER A 554 62.56 -13.06 -10.93
C SER A 554 64.05 -13.00 -10.69
N SER A 555 64.56 -11.92 -10.13
CA SER A 555 65.80 -12.04 -9.37
C SER A 555 65.43 -12.68 -8.06
N ARG A 556 65.78 -13.94 -7.91
CA ARG A 556 65.86 -14.68 -6.65
C ARG A 556 66.51 -13.73 -5.62
N ARG A 557 65.68 -13.00 -4.86
CA ARG A 557 66.13 -12.39 -3.61
C ARG A 557 66.32 -13.54 -2.63
N THR A 558 67.51 -14.14 -2.68
CA THR A 558 68.09 -14.77 -1.52
C THR A 558 67.85 -13.82 -0.35
N TYR A 559 67.16 -14.28 0.65
CA TYR A 559 67.16 -13.62 1.94
C TYR A 559 68.61 -13.58 2.47
N SER A 560 69.39 -12.65 2.02
CA SER A 560 70.44 -12.16 2.83
C SER A 560 69.72 -11.35 3.93
N VAL A 561 69.38 -11.99 5.02
CA VAL A 561 69.36 -11.32 6.31
C VAL A 561 70.72 -10.65 6.34
N GLY A 562 70.75 -9.38 5.97
CA GLY A 562 71.87 -8.55 6.28
C GLY A 562 71.97 -8.54 7.78
N VAL A 563 72.60 -9.59 8.30
CA VAL A 563 73.37 -9.49 9.54
C VAL A 563 74.37 -8.40 9.15
N GLY A 564 73.96 -7.15 9.39
CA GLY A 564 74.88 -6.06 9.40
C GLY A 564 76.03 -6.51 10.28
N ARG A 565 77.11 -6.90 9.66
CA ARG A 565 78.40 -7.04 10.37
C ARG A 565 78.54 -5.77 11.15
N LEU A 566 78.18 -5.86 12.43
CA LEU A 566 78.66 -4.92 13.44
C LEU A 566 80.21 -4.95 13.27
N ARG A 567 80.71 -3.97 12.57
CA ARG A 567 82.15 -3.69 12.66
C ARG A 567 82.46 -3.60 14.15
N PRO A 568 83.37 -4.42 14.64
CA PRO A 568 83.89 -4.29 16.02
C PRO A 568 84.74 -3.03 15.96
N GLY A 569 84.23 -1.91 16.47
CA GLY A 569 85.03 -0.70 16.54
C GLY A 569 84.32 0.63 16.69
N ALA A 570 83.03 0.68 16.73
CA ALA A 570 82.33 1.91 17.11
C ALA A 570 82.08 1.89 18.62
N ARG A 571 83.01 2.49 19.37
CA ARG A 571 82.91 2.80 20.83
C ARG A 571 81.52 3.40 21.09
N ALA A 572 80.90 2.90 22.11
CA ALA A 572 79.83 3.55 22.83
C ALA A 572 80.19 5.00 23.12
N THR A 573 79.79 5.93 22.27
CA THR A 573 79.76 7.34 22.66
C THR A 573 78.47 7.57 23.39
N ALA A 574 78.72 7.94 24.65
CA ALA A 574 77.85 8.44 25.65
C ALA A 574 76.50 9.00 25.16
N TRP A 575 75.50 8.62 25.88
CA TRP A 575 74.30 9.38 26.11
C TRP A 575 74.63 10.80 26.53
N SER A 576 74.68 11.70 25.56
CA SER A 576 74.61 13.13 25.81
C SER A 576 73.52 13.72 24.94
N GLY A 577 72.47 13.97 25.56
CA GLY A 577 71.36 14.83 25.39
C GLY A 577 71.13 15.55 24.04
N ALA A 578 70.09 15.14 23.33
CA ALA A 578 69.18 16.06 22.73
C ALA A 578 67.80 15.40 22.72
N PRO A 579 66.83 15.92 23.43
CA PRO A 579 65.47 15.38 23.49
C PRO A 579 64.72 15.53 22.16
N SER A 580 65.23 16.16 21.16
CA SER A 580 64.63 16.40 19.85
C SER A 580 64.75 15.28 18.83
N GLN A 581 65.60 14.26 19.04
CA GLN A 581 65.75 13.15 18.06
C GLN A 581 64.95 11.91 18.43
N LEU A 582 64.48 11.76 19.65
CA LEU A 582 63.59 10.69 20.06
C LEU A 582 62.14 10.94 19.58
N ASP A 583 61.70 12.20 19.54
CA ASP A 583 60.37 12.56 19.11
C ASP A 583 60.18 12.40 17.60
N SER A 584 61.22 12.61 16.77
CA SER A 584 61.12 12.47 15.33
C SER A 584 61.09 11.02 14.80
N SER A 585 61.54 10.06 15.61
CA SER A 585 61.51 8.63 15.29
C SER A 585 60.27 7.92 15.87
N LEU A 586 59.70 8.44 16.94
CA LEU A 586 58.49 7.91 17.58
C LEU A 586 57.23 8.34 16.78
N ALA A 587 57.17 9.57 16.29
CA ALA A 587 56.02 10.07 15.52
C ALA A 587 55.71 9.23 14.28
N PRO A 588 56.64 8.86 13.38
CA PRO A 588 56.35 8.01 12.25
C PRO A 588 56.01 6.55 12.66
N ASN A 589 56.55 6.05 13.75
CA ASN A 589 56.23 4.72 14.25
C ASN A 589 54.85 4.68 14.94
N LEU A 590 54.49 5.71 15.70
CA LEU A 590 53.14 5.90 16.23
C LEU A 590 52.15 6.13 15.10
N GLN A 591 52.50 6.96 14.13
CA GLN A 591 51.66 7.19 12.93
C GLN A 591 51.49 5.90 12.11
N ARG A 592 52.54 5.06 11.94
CA ARG A 592 52.43 3.74 11.37
C ARG A 592 51.54 2.77 12.15
N LEU A 593 51.60 2.81 13.48
CA LEU A 593 50.72 2.02 14.35
C LEU A 593 49.27 2.47 14.27
N PHE A 594 49.04 3.79 14.19
CA PHE A 594 47.68 4.33 13.94
C PHE A 594 47.17 4.06 12.55
N TYR A 595 47.99 4.20 11.49
CA TYR A 595 47.65 3.82 10.14
C TYR A 595 47.39 2.32 10.01
N LYS A 596 48.15 1.44 10.63
CA LYS A 596 47.88 0.01 10.67
C LYS A 596 46.54 -0.33 11.33
N ARG A 597 46.13 0.42 12.34
CA ARG A 597 44.83 0.21 12.99
C ARG A 597 43.65 0.70 12.13
N VAL A 598 43.85 1.74 11.34
CA VAL A 598 42.85 2.26 10.41
C VAL A 598 42.76 1.38 9.17
N ASP A 599 43.88 0.89 8.66
CA ASP A 599 43.91 -0.02 7.48
C ASP A 599 43.39 -1.43 7.78
N ALA A 600 43.36 -1.87 9.04
CA ALA A 600 42.78 -3.18 9.40
C ALA A 600 41.29 -3.29 9.08
N PHE A 601 40.60 -2.16 8.87
CA PHE A 601 39.18 -2.08 8.57
C PHE A 601 38.88 -1.49 7.19
N SER A 602 39.85 -1.46 6.25
CA SER A 602 39.51 -1.09 4.87
C SER A 602 38.48 -2.08 4.32
N PRO A 603 37.36 -1.60 3.75
CA PRO A 603 36.33 -2.46 3.23
C PRO A 603 36.89 -3.35 2.11
N ALA A 604 36.56 -4.66 2.16
CA ALA A 604 36.94 -5.57 1.09
C ALA A 604 36.20 -5.23 -0.19
N GLU A 605 36.89 -5.15 -1.30
CA GLU A 605 36.25 -5.00 -2.60
C GLU A 605 35.49 -6.26 -2.99
N PHE A 606 34.52 -6.14 -3.90
CA PHE A 606 33.70 -7.25 -4.37
C PHE A 606 34.46 -8.13 -5.38
N SER A 607 35.64 -8.60 -5.00
CA SER A 607 36.51 -9.46 -5.80
C SER A 607 37.08 -10.60 -4.94
N LYS A 608 37.33 -11.76 -5.58
CA LYS A 608 37.90 -12.94 -4.90
C LYS A 608 39.20 -12.59 -4.18
N VAL A 609 40.10 -11.91 -4.87
CA VAL A 609 41.43 -11.60 -4.36
C VAL A 609 41.37 -10.62 -3.18
N SER A 610 40.52 -9.61 -3.21
CA SER A 610 40.37 -8.64 -2.10
C SER A 610 39.82 -9.32 -0.84
N VAL A 611 38.82 -10.18 -0.99
CA VAL A 611 38.25 -10.98 0.14
C VAL A 611 39.33 -11.85 0.79
N LEU A 612 40.09 -12.59 -0.01
CA LEU A 612 41.17 -13.45 0.49
C LEU A 612 42.28 -12.65 1.16
N THR A 613 42.68 -11.52 0.56
CA THR A 613 43.63 -10.59 1.15
C THR A 613 43.20 -10.13 2.53
N GLY A 614 41.90 -9.79 2.71
CA GLY A 614 41.33 -9.40 3.99
C GLY A 614 41.39 -10.53 5.03
N VAL A 615 41.02 -11.75 4.68
CA VAL A 615 41.07 -12.93 5.57
C VAL A 615 42.49 -13.24 5.97
N ILE A 616 43.44 -13.27 5.02
CA ILE A 616 44.86 -13.53 5.27
C ILE A 616 45.48 -12.44 6.16
N LYS A 617 45.18 -11.19 5.89
CA LYS A 617 45.67 -10.03 6.70
C LYS A 617 45.26 -10.20 8.15
N ILE A 618 43.98 -10.41 8.45
CA ILE A 618 43.47 -10.60 9.83
C ILE A 618 44.18 -11.79 10.52
N SER A 619 44.38 -12.88 9.77
CA SER A 619 45.02 -14.11 10.29
C SER A 619 46.48 -13.90 10.62
N LEU A 620 47.25 -13.27 9.71
CA LEU A 620 48.69 -13.01 9.92
C LEU A 620 48.96 -11.92 10.99
N GLU A 621 48.11 -10.88 11.04
CA GLU A 621 48.20 -9.87 12.14
C GLU A 621 47.96 -10.52 13.52
N THR A 622 46.98 -11.42 13.64
CA THR A 622 46.75 -12.18 14.87
C THR A 622 47.94 -13.07 15.20
N PHE A 623 48.55 -13.74 14.21
CA PHE A 623 49.75 -14.56 14.39
C PHE A 623 50.93 -13.72 14.90
N LEU A 624 51.14 -12.54 14.28
CA LEU A 624 52.13 -11.57 14.74
C LEU A 624 51.94 -11.16 16.18
N GLU A 625 50.72 -10.79 16.59
CA GLU A 625 50.42 -10.42 17.97
C GLU A 625 50.70 -11.57 18.96
N CYS A 626 50.33 -12.81 18.58
CA CYS A 626 50.61 -13.99 19.42
C CYS A 626 52.12 -14.24 19.56
N VAL A 627 52.89 -14.10 18.50
CA VAL A 627 54.37 -14.26 18.54
C VAL A 627 55.03 -13.20 19.41
N ARG A 628 54.59 -11.95 19.34
CA ARG A 628 55.05 -10.83 20.15
C ARG A 628 54.90 -11.07 21.66
N LEU A 629 53.96 -11.89 22.10
CA LEU A 629 53.67 -12.19 23.49
C LEU A 629 54.44 -13.42 24.02
N ARG A 630 55.23 -14.12 23.21
CA ARG A 630 55.94 -15.34 23.59
C ARG A 630 57.46 -15.15 23.63
N THR A 631 58.14 -15.95 24.47
CA THR A 631 59.59 -16.07 24.50
C THR A 631 59.99 -17.37 23.84
N PHE A 632 61.03 -17.34 23.05
CA PHE A 632 61.44 -18.48 22.22
C PHE A 632 62.85 -18.97 22.63
N GLY A 633 63.04 -20.31 22.62
CA GLY A 633 64.34 -20.93 22.57
C GLY A 633 64.82 -21.07 21.13
N ARG A 634 66.04 -21.50 20.89
CA ARG A 634 66.63 -21.68 19.56
C ARG A 634 65.73 -22.43 18.57
N TYR A 635 65.27 -23.60 18.97
CA TYR A 635 64.45 -24.47 18.11
C TYR A 635 63.01 -23.95 17.99
N GLY A 636 62.52 -23.20 18.99
CA GLY A 636 61.24 -22.51 18.86
C GLY A 636 61.28 -21.42 17.78
N LEU A 637 62.35 -20.60 17.73
CA LEU A 637 62.57 -19.62 16.66
C LEU A 637 62.67 -20.29 15.30
N GLN A 638 63.46 -21.36 15.18
CA GLN A 638 63.63 -22.11 13.95
C GLN A 638 62.29 -22.70 13.42
N GLN A 639 61.40 -23.13 14.35
CA GLN A 639 60.07 -23.58 13.97
C GLN A 639 59.22 -22.41 13.43
N ILE A 640 59.27 -21.21 14.00
CA ILE A 640 58.56 -20.04 13.43
C ILE A 640 59.12 -19.67 12.05
N GLN A 641 60.46 -19.82 11.86
CA GLN A 641 61.12 -19.62 10.53
C GLN A 641 60.57 -20.60 9.46
N VAL A 642 60.45 -21.90 9.82
CA VAL A 642 59.87 -22.92 8.92
C VAL A 642 58.40 -22.61 8.62
N ASP A 643 57.62 -22.25 9.66
CA ASP A 643 56.21 -21.96 9.51
C ASP A 643 55.98 -20.72 8.67
N ALA A 644 56.73 -19.63 8.89
CA ALA A 644 56.66 -18.42 8.09
C ALA A 644 57.01 -18.69 6.65
N ARG A 645 58.05 -19.47 6.38
CA ARG A 645 58.45 -19.82 5.00
C ARG A 645 57.43 -20.68 4.30
N TYR A 646 56.79 -21.64 5.01
CA TYR A 646 55.71 -22.45 4.46
C TYR A 646 54.52 -21.61 4.09
N LEU A 647 54.07 -20.71 4.95
CA LEU A 647 52.98 -19.77 4.66
C LEU A 647 53.32 -18.89 3.47
N GLU A 648 54.56 -18.38 3.35
CA GLU A 648 55.02 -17.56 2.24
C GLU A 648 54.85 -18.31 0.91
N LEU A 649 55.29 -19.57 0.82
CA LEU A 649 55.25 -20.38 -0.39
C LEU A 649 53.81 -20.64 -0.87
N TYR A 650 52.88 -20.81 0.04
CA TYR A 650 51.52 -21.29 -0.32
C TYR A 650 50.43 -20.22 -0.25
N ILE A 651 50.62 -19.11 0.53
CA ILE A 651 49.59 -18.10 0.70
C ILE A 651 49.71 -16.93 -0.29
N CYS A 652 50.91 -16.59 -0.74
CA CYS A 652 51.14 -15.45 -1.66
C CYS A 652 50.28 -15.49 -2.91
N ARG A 653 49.98 -16.69 -3.43
CA ARG A 653 49.13 -16.86 -4.62
C ARG A 653 47.68 -16.37 -4.43
N PHE A 654 47.18 -16.18 -3.22
CA PHE A 654 45.78 -15.83 -2.92
C PHE A 654 45.57 -14.34 -2.77
N VAL A 655 46.63 -13.54 -2.63
CA VAL A 655 46.55 -12.12 -2.35
C VAL A 655 46.72 -11.23 -3.58
N GLU A 656 46.26 -10.00 -3.44
CA GLU A 656 46.42 -8.96 -4.48
C GLU A 656 47.88 -8.43 -4.58
N ASP A 657 48.46 -8.13 -3.41
CA ASP A 657 49.86 -7.66 -3.29
C ASP A 657 50.66 -8.60 -2.38
N GLU A 658 51.55 -9.38 -2.99
CA GLU A 658 52.46 -10.29 -2.28
C GLU A 658 53.32 -9.59 -1.23
N ARG A 659 53.61 -8.28 -1.45
CA ARG A 659 54.40 -7.48 -0.49
C ARG A 659 53.79 -7.39 0.88
N LEU A 660 52.47 -7.39 0.96
CA LEU A 660 51.75 -7.36 2.26
C LEU A 660 52.04 -8.62 3.05
N VAL A 661 51.97 -9.79 2.42
CA VAL A 661 52.24 -11.09 3.04
C VAL A 661 53.72 -11.17 3.46
N HIS A 662 54.64 -10.86 2.54
CA HIS A 662 56.07 -10.80 2.84
C HIS A 662 56.37 -9.89 4.03
N PHE A 663 55.80 -8.67 4.03
CA PHE A 663 55.99 -7.73 5.15
C PHE A 663 55.50 -8.27 6.47
N LEU A 664 54.30 -8.88 6.53
CA LEU A 664 53.76 -9.43 7.77
C LEU A 664 54.53 -10.66 8.26
N LEU A 665 54.98 -11.56 7.35
CA LEU A 665 55.77 -12.72 7.69
C LEU A 665 57.19 -12.35 8.15
N ASP A 666 57.83 -11.35 7.50
CA ASP A 666 59.12 -10.77 7.93
C ASP A 666 58.98 -10.16 9.34
N GLU A 667 57.90 -9.45 9.60
CA GLU A 667 57.66 -8.84 10.93
C GLU A 667 57.40 -9.89 12.01
N ILE A 668 56.72 -11.00 11.69
CA ILE A 668 56.54 -12.17 12.56
C ILE A 668 57.91 -12.78 12.88
N LEU A 669 58.76 -13.03 11.90
CA LEU A 669 60.07 -13.62 12.11
C LEU A 669 60.97 -12.65 12.89
N ARG A 670 60.97 -11.36 12.58
CA ARG A 670 61.71 -10.31 13.31
C ARG A 670 61.29 -10.23 14.76
N SER A 671 59.97 -10.28 15.02
CA SER A 671 59.43 -10.30 16.38
C SER A 671 59.85 -11.55 17.16
N ALA A 672 59.90 -12.72 16.51
CA ALA A 672 60.38 -13.95 17.11
C ALA A 672 61.87 -13.89 17.45
N ILE A 673 62.71 -13.32 16.54
CA ILE A 673 64.14 -13.10 16.78
C ILE A 673 64.36 -12.20 18.02
N HIS A 674 63.65 -11.07 18.12
CA HIS A 674 63.74 -10.15 19.27
C HIS A 674 63.29 -10.79 20.58
N ARG A 675 62.48 -11.82 20.55
CA ARG A 675 61.96 -12.53 21.72
C ARG A 675 62.64 -13.85 21.96
N CYS A 676 63.74 -14.17 21.25
CA CYS A 676 64.46 -15.40 21.37
C CYS A 676 65.69 -15.23 22.29
N LEU A 677 65.93 -16.21 23.16
CA LEU A 677 67.07 -16.23 24.07
C LEU A 677 68.38 -16.58 23.35
N ASP A 678 68.32 -17.49 22.33
CA ASP A 678 69.44 -17.92 21.48
C ASP A 678 69.00 -17.79 20.02
N HIS A 679 69.26 -16.67 19.38
CA HIS A 679 68.77 -16.27 18.06
C HIS A 679 69.62 -16.83 16.90
N VAL A 680 69.71 -18.13 16.81
CA VAL A 680 70.38 -18.84 15.69
C VAL A 680 69.32 -19.28 14.69
N LEU A 681 69.31 -18.69 13.52
CA LEU A 681 68.44 -19.11 12.40
C LEU A 681 68.94 -20.39 11.73
N MET A 682 68.04 -21.15 11.16
CA MET A 682 68.32 -22.29 10.32
C MET A 682 68.73 -21.84 8.92
N GLU A 683 69.58 -22.63 8.29
CA GLU A 683 70.01 -22.33 6.91
C GLU A 683 68.81 -22.39 5.94
N PRO A 684 68.67 -21.41 5.03
CA PRO A 684 67.50 -21.34 4.13
C PRO A 684 67.28 -22.58 3.31
N SER A 685 68.29 -23.27 2.84
CA SER A 685 68.23 -24.54 2.10
C SER A 685 67.59 -25.67 2.89
N VAL A 686 67.88 -25.74 4.17
CA VAL A 686 67.27 -26.73 5.10
C VAL A 686 65.79 -26.39 5.36
N VAL A 687 65.46 -25.10 5.55
CA VAL A 687 64.09 -24.67 5.72
C VAL A 687 63.26 -24.97 4.50
N ASP A 688 63.77 -24.69 3.27
CA ASP A 688 63.07 -24.99 2.02
C ASP A 688 62.84 -26.52 1.88
N SER A 689 63.87 -27.37 2.20
CA SER A 689 63.77 -28.83 2.19
C SER A 689 62.71 -29.36 3.18
N ILE A 690 62.55 -28.74 4.34
CA ILE A 690 61.52 -29.10 5.33
C ILE A 690 60.13 -28.69 4.77
N CYS A 691 59.99 -27.53 4.16
CA CYS A 691 58.76 -27.05 3.58
C CYS A 691 58.27 -27.91 2.37
N GLU A 692 59.21 -28.39 1.56
CA GLU A 692 58.91 -29.27 0.40
C GLU A 692 58.44 -30.67 0.82
N ARG A 693 58.93 -31.20 1.95
CA ARG A 693 58.51 -32.48 2.51
C ARG A 693 57.20 -32.40 3.26
N GLY A 694 56.75 -31.20 3.58
CA GLY A 694 55.53 -30.94 4.33
C GLY A 694 54.32 -30.83 3.47
#